data_6a612e80b05beefbb94587a25042bd36
#
_entry.id   6a612e80b05beefbb94587a25042bd36
#
_cell.length_a   1.000
_cell.length_b   1.000
_cell.length_c   1.000
_cell.angle_alpha   90.00
_cell.angle_beta   90.00
_cell.angle_gamma   90.00
#
_symmetry.space_group_name_H-M   'P 1'
#
loop_
_entity.id
_entity.type
_entity.pdbx_description
1 polymer ?
#
loop_
_entity_poly.entity_id
_entity_poly.type
_entity_poly.pdbx_seq_one_letter_code
_entity_poly.pdbx_strand_id
1 'polypeptide(L)'
;MTESHLPAKDRKTTFVRLILSLLLVVSSAVASLAQERIGTVTGHVTTTTGEALVNAVVLFTSSQDSTHCFPAVCDGQGRFYQELPLGAYSYRVSYLGSNYTPERNHVEVSKEPTNPLSIVIAPAAQALEEVVVVAKRPFVSYSGDVVRYNLSANPAAIGGNLLDGLKLIPGVQVEERGGLSVYGFYTLTVAVNGRILRLSPEEVQAYLNSLSVEDAERVELIRHPGPEYGVQSGAVLNIITKGNPREGLNAFISADASYRRKVSEGGRLRLNYNKDNKRSYIAYQIFDNRRIESLTTTLGADTTSTSPHRGQAMQAGFEWQISPQQLFDIRLHGSLSDEHIDYSRGYHTDMRRMVGAVNLYHSLSADRWVWKSYADYTSSRNKRSYSHSDSELQDQYHYLRLSTNYTYRFTPSLVGLLGVTQNNIWFATQAPTASSGVNERYYESNSSAYVTLRYHKGALDSYGGVQLNYDHRTSQAQGTRLLSDQAVRWQPYLNVAYDIARNHRLALSLQTYYQRPALRDLMPYASYAGFLYRVGNDRLQSSMRHNLALNYSYRRAAMLEINLSNEQRPIVEYLTPYQGAYAITKGNLDYSRYLRIVAGAPIPIIYRDNGLQWIATTYLAWHLQRDRGTIDGSECDRTFHAYYLQHKQSLNLPAQWYFDAQVTYYSPLFVGVYKTESQWWINLSISKRIASWKFSLSCYDLLNSNVARGEIVGLSQPIDFVQNWYSPKVTFSISCTLGNQRLKSSNRQTVNSESRLTDSANEGLSFSKP
;
A
#
# COMPACT_ATOMS: atom_id res chain seq x y z
N MET A 1 -12.19 22.13 -53.90
CA MET A 1 -11.16 21.83 -52.88
C MET A 1 -11.91 21.67 -51.56
N THR A 2 -12.23 20.46 -51.24
CA THR A 2 -12.98 20.08 -50.03
C THR A 2 -11.98 19.43 -49.04
N GLU A 3 -11.57 20.16 -48.02
CA GLU A 3 -10.83 19.62 -46.91
C GLU A 3 -11.78 18.82 -46.00
N SER A 4 -11.56 17.53 -45.91
CA SER A 4 -12.27 16.64 -45.00
C SER A 4 -11.68 16.75 -43.60
N HIS A 5 -12.39 17.45 -42.72
CA HIS A 5 -12.10 17.42 -41.29
C HIS A 5 -12.52 16.08 -40.69
N LEU A 6 -11.57 15.20 -40.38
CA LEU A 6 -11.76 14.07 -39.52
C LEU A 6 -12.00 14.57 -38.07
N PRO A 7 -12.99 14.03 -37.33
CA PRO A 7 -13.32 14.50 -36.00
C PRO A 7 -12.16 14.20 -35.01
N ALA A 8 -11.85 15.14 -34.15
CA ALA A 8 -10.75 15.11 -33.19
C ALA A 8 -10.78 13.89 -32.22
N LYS A 9 -11.89 13.17 -32.16
CA LYS A 9 -12.12 11.98 -31.35
C LYS A 9 -11.27 10.77 -31.83
N ASP A 10 -11.04 10.64 -33.14
CA ASP A 10 -10.32 9.51 -33.74
C ASP A 10 -8.79 9.63 -33.60
N ARG A 11 -8.24 10.82 -33.55
CA ARG A 11 -6.78 11.02 -33.43
C ARG A 11 -6.24 10.59 -32.07
N LYS A 12 -7.00 10.82 -30.98
CA LYS A 12 -6.60 10.41 -29.63
C LYS A 12 -6.62 8.88 -29.45
N THR A 13 -7.63 8.23 -30.02
CA THR A 13 -7.77 6.76 -29.97
C THR A 13 -6.69 6.05 -30.79
N THR A 14 -6.33 6.63 -31.95
CA THR A 14 -5.26 6.11 -32.81
C THR A 14 -3.89 6.25 -32.16
N PHE A 15 -3.63 7.37 -31.48
CA PHE A 15 -2.37 7.61 -30.77
C PHE A 15 -2.20 6.67 -29.57
N VAL A 16 -3.25 6.44 -28.80
CA VAL A 16 -3.24 5.46 -27.68
C VAL A 16 -3.03 4.04 -28.20
N ARG A 17 -3.67 3.66 -29.31
CA ARG A 17 -3.45 2.35 -29.95
C ARG A 17 -2.04 2.21 -30.46
N LEU A 18 -1.42 3.25 -30.99
CA LEU A 18 -0.03 3.25 -31.48
C LEU A 18 0.96 3.10 -30.31
N ILE A 19 0.74 3.82 -29.20
CA ILE A 19 1.57 3.68 -27.99
C ILE A 19 1.42 2.30 -27.36
N LEU A 20 0.21 1.78 -27.24
CA LEU A 20 -0.05 0.44 -26.73
C LEU A 20 0.59 -0.64 -27.64
N SER A 21 0.49 -0.49 -28.95
CA SER A 21 1.12 -1.39 -29.93
C SER A 21 2.64 -1.32 -29.84
N LEU A 22 3.21 -0.13 -29.70
CA LEU A 22 4.65 0.07 -29.58
C LEU A 22 5.18 -0.52 -28.25
N LEU A 23 4.44 -0.34 -27.15
CA LEU A 23 4.76 -0.92 -25.84
C LEU A 23 4.67 -2.45 -25.86
N LEU A 24 3.66 -3.01 -26.53
CA LEU A 24 3.51 -4.47 -26.72
C LEU A 24 4.60 -5.04 -27.60
N VAL A 25 4.95 -4.37 -28.72
CA VAL A 25 6.02 -4.80 -29.62
C VAL A 25 7.38 -4.73 -28.93
N VAL A 26 7.66 -3.66 -28.17
CA VAL A 26 8.89 -3.55 -27.39
C VAL A 26 8.96 -4.63 -26.31
N SER A 27 7.85 -4.91 -25.61
CA SER A 27 7.79 -5.97 -24.60
C SER A 27 7.95 -7.38 -25.21
N SER A 28 7.36 -7.65 -26.37
CA SER A 28 7.46 -8.94 -27.04
C SER A 28 8.82 -9.16 -27.72
N ALA A 29 9.42 -8.12 -28.30
CA ALA A 29 10.76 -8.17 -28.86
C ALA A 29 11.83 -8.44 -27.78
N VAL A 30 11.67 -7.83 -26.58
CA VAL A 30 12.56 -8.05 -25.44
C VAL A 30 12.36 -9.45 -24.82
N ALA A 31 11.13 -9.96 -24.77
CA ALA A 31 10.88 -11.33 -24.30
C ALA A 31 11.50 -12.40 -25.21
N SER A 32 11.59 -12.12 -26.52
CA SER A 32 12.23 -13.02 -27.50
C SER A 32 13.75 -13.04 -27.39
N LEU A 33 14.39 -11.95 -26.92
CA LEU A 33 15.85 -11.84 -26.75
C LEU A 33 16.34 -12.37 -25.39
N ALA A 34 15.46 -12.58 -24.41
CA ALA A 34 15.81 -12.96 -23.05
C ALA A 34 15.73 -14.46 -22.76
N GLN A 35 15.65 -15.32 -23.78
CA GLN A 35 15.75 -16.77 -23.59
C GLN A 35 17.22 -17.17 -23.44
N GLU A 36 17.85 -16.77 -22.32
CA GLU A 36 19.14 -17.31 -21.93
C GLU A 36 19.03 -18.83 -21.78
N ARG A 37 19.80 -19.56 -22.57
CA ARG A 37 19.93 -21.00 -22.44
C ARG A 37 20.72 -21.24 -21.16
N ILE A 38 20.10 -21.85 -20.14
CA ILE A 38 20.69 -22.08 -18.83
C ILE A 38 21.09 -23.54 -18.69
N GLY A 39 22.26 -23.80 -18.13
CA GLY A 39 22.72 -25.11 -17.66
C GLY A 39 22.93 -25.13 -16.16
N THR A 40 23.12 -26.31 -15.60
CA THR A 40 23.24 -26.52 -14.15
C THR A 40 24.64 -27.02 -13.78
N VAL A 41 25.25 -26.40 -12.76
CA VAL A 41 26.49 -26.85 -12.14
C VAL A 41 26.25 -27.27 -10.72
N THR A 42 26.67 -28.47 -10.35
CA THR A 42 26.64 -28.99 -9.01
C THR A 42 28.02 -29.38 -8.54
N GLY A 43 28.26 -29.47 -7.25
CA GLY A 43 29.51 -29.95 -6.70
C GLY A 43 29.55 -29.93 -5.20
N HIS A 44 30.72 -30.27 -4.66
CA HIS A 44 30.98 -30.20 -3.21
C HIS A 44 32.38 -29.64 -2.95
N VAL A 45 32.51 -28.94 -1.84
CA VAL A 45 33.76 -28.30 -1.39
C VAL A 45 34.20 -28.97 -0.09
N THR A 46 35.43 -29.46 -0.09
CA THR A 46 36.05 -30.13 1.08
C THR A 46 37.44 -29.57 1.39
N THR A 47 37.90 -29.81 2.60
CA THR A 47 39.32 -29.61 2.96
C THR A 47 40.19 -30.73 2.36
N THR A 48 41.52 -30.55 2.41
CA THR A 48 42.50 -31.61 2.12
C THR A 48 42.39 -32.82 3.06
N THR A 49 41.72 -32.65 4.23
CA THR A 49 41.45 -33.74 5.19
C THR A 49 40.10 -34.42 4.95
N GLY A 50 39.33 -33.99 3.90
CA GLY A 50 38.03 -34.54 3.55
C GLY A 50 36.84 -33.98 4.31
N GLU A 51 37.02 -32.95 5.18
CA GLU A 51 35.93 -32.31 5.90
C GLU A 51 35.14 -31.40 4.95
N ALA A 52 33.80 -31.44 5.05
CA ALA A 52 32.91 -30.59 4.24
C ALA A 52 32.98 -29.12 4.69
N LEU A 53 33.14 -28.21 3.75
CA LEU A 53 33.23 -26.79 4.06
C LEU A 53 31.83 -26.12 3.98
N VAL A 54 31.20 -26.07 5.13
CA VAL A 54 29.85 -25.47 5.29
C VAL A 54 29.91 -23.96 5.09
N ASN A 55 28.94 -23.41 4.33
CA ASN A 55 28.87 -21.98 3.99
C ASN A 55 30.04 -21.44 3.15
N ALA A 56 30.86 -22.28 2.56
CA ALA A 56 31.81 -21.85 1.54
C ALA A 56 31.04 -21.29 0.34
N VAL A 57 31.58 -20.27 -0.31
CA VAL A 57 30.99 -19.65 -1.49
C VAL A 57 31.83 -19.94 -2.71
N VAL A 58 31.27 -20.66 -3.68
CA VAL A 58 31.89 -20.88 -4.98
C VAL A 58 31.46 -19.77 -5.92
N LEU A 59 32.39 -18.93 -6.36
CA LEU A 59 32.10 -17.79 -7.20
C LEU A 59 32.48 -18.12 -8.66
N PHE A 60 31.49 -18.26 -9.52
CA PHE A 60 31.67 -18.48 -10.95
C PHE A 60 31.78 -17.16 -11.70
N THR A 61 32.79 -16.99 -12.54
CA THR A 61 33.02 -15.81 -13.37
C THR A 61 33.01 -16.20 -14.81
N SER A 62 32.21 -15.56 -15.65
CA SER A 62 32.16 -15.87 -17.08
C SER A 62 33.50 -15.57 -17.76
N SER A 63 33.99 -16.51 -18.60
CA SER A 63 35.21 -16.31 -19.38
C SER A 63 35.03 -15.32 -20.54
N GLN A 64 33.79 -15.05 -20.95
CA GLN A 64 33.47 -14.07 -22.01
C GLN A 64 33.26 -12.66 -21.46
N ASP A 65 32.77 -12.55 -20.19
CA ASP A 65 32.55 -11.27 -19.54
C ASP A 65 32.85 -11.41 -18.04
N SER A 66 34.02 -10.95 -17.62
CA SER A 66 34.49 -11.03 -16.24
C SER A 66 33.69 -10.17 -15.26
N THR A 67 32.74 -9.35 -15.73
CA THR A 67 31.85 -8.58 -14.88
C THR A 67 30.67 -9.41 -14.35
N HIS A 68 30.37 -10.55 -14.95
CA HIS A 68 29.31 -11.46 -14.54
C HIS A 68 29.83 -12.53 -13.58
N CYS A 69 29.47 -12.40 -12.30
CA CYS A 69 29.83 -13.32 -11.24
C CYS A 69 28.59 -13.97 -10.61
N PHE A 70 28.59 -15.29 -10.46
CA PHE A 70 27.48 -16.07 -9.94
C PHE A 70 27.91 -16.83 -8.67
N PRO A 71 27.45 -16.44 -7.48
CA PRO A 71 27.84 -17.10 -6.24
C PRO A 71 26.94 -18.30 -5.93
N ALA A 72 27.55 -19.45 -5.63
CA ALA A 72 26.90 -20.64 -5.10
C ALA A 72 27.35 -20.87 -3.66
N VAL A 73 26.41 -20.98 -2.72
CA VAL A 73 26.70 -21.20 -1.29
C VAL A 73 26.57 -22.69 -0.96
N CYS A 74 27.58 -23.25 -0.29
CA CYS A 74 27.58 -24.62 0.13
C CYS A 74 26.62 -24.87 1.30
N ASP A 75 25.92 -26.01 1.27
CA ASP A 75 25.03 -26.49 2.33
C ASP A 75 25.80 -27.07 3.53
N GLY A 76 25.06 -27.62 4.53
CA GLY A 76 25.64 -28.26 5.71
C GLY A 76 26.48 -29.50 5.44
N GLN A 77 26.58 -29.95 4.20
CA GLN A 77 27.38 -31.10 3.74
C GLN A 77 28.43 -30.66 2.69
N GLY A 78 28.66 -29.33 2.57
CA GLY A 78 29.61 -28.77 1.62
C GLY A 78 29.17 -28.81 0.16
N ARG A 79 27.91 -29.15 -0.14
CA ARG A 79 27.39 -29.26 -1.50
C ARG A 79 26.82 -27.93 -1.99
N PHE A 80 27.01 -27.62 -3.26
CA PHE A 80 26.44 -26.44 -3.90
C PHE A 80 25.70 -26.78 -5.19
N TYR A 81 24.83 -25.87 -5.59
CA TYR A 81 24.05 -25.91 -6.81
C TYR A 81 23.96 -24.50 -7.40
N GLN A 82 24.22 -24.34 -8.70
CA GLN A 82 24.10 -23.06 -9.39
C GLN A 82 23.59 -23.25 -10.81
N GLU A 83 22.61 -22.43 -11.20
CA GLU A 83 22.18 -22.28 -12.59
C GLU A 83 23.01 -21.17 -13.26
N LEU A 84 23.57 -21.43 -14.41
CA LEU A 84 24.42 -20.51 -15.15
C LEU A 84 23.98 -20.47 -16.62
N PRO A 85 24.11 -19.33 -17.34
CA PRO A 85 24.03 -19.28 -18.78
C PRO A 85 25.03 -20.26 -19.42
N LEU A 86 24.69 -20.78 -20.60
CA LEU A 86 25.64 -21.71 -21.33
C LEU A 86 26.92 -20.96 -21.66
N GLY A 87 28.06 -21.60 -21.39
CA GLY A 87 29.38 -21.01 -21.67
C GLY A 87 30.48 -21.51 -20.75
N ALA A 88 31.67 -20.96 -20.93
CA ALA A 88 32.85 -21.28 -20.13
C ALA A 88 32.95 -20.32 -18.92
N TYR A 89 33.23 -20.91 -17.77
CA TYR A 89 33.36 -20.18 -16.49
C TYR A 89 34.65 -20.56 -15.79
N SER A 90 35.30 -19.58 -15.19
CA SER A 90 36.30 -19.81 -14.15
C SER A 90 35.61 -19.73 -12.78
N TYR A 91 36.09 -20.48 -11.79
CA TYR A 91 35.56 -20.43 -10.44
C TYR A 91 36.65 -20.33 -9.38
N ARG A 92 36.29 -19.69 -8.26
CA ARG A 92 37.11 -19.60 -7.05
C ARG A 92 36.23 -19.87 -5.82
N VAL A 93 36.82 -20.32 -4.74
CA VAL A 93 36.12 -20.58 -3.48
C VAL A 93 36.48 -19.52 -2.48
N SER A 94 35.48 -18.89 -1.86
CA SER A 94 35.66 -18.00 -0.71
C SER A 94 35.21 -18.74 0.54
N TYR A 95 36.11 -18.83 1.52
CA TYR A 95 35.83 -19.48 2.80
C TYR A 95 36.55 -18.73 3.93
N LEU A 96 35.83 -18.41 5.03
CA LEU A 96 36.32 -17.66 6.19
C LEU A 96 37.11 -16.38 5.80
N GLY A 97 36.61 -15.63 4.83
CA GLY A 97 37.20 -14.35 4.40
C GLY A 97 38.39 -14.47 3.45
N SER A 98 38.88 -15.66 3.16
CA SER A 98 39.96 -15.92 2.21
C SER A 98 39.43 -16.47 0.90
N ASN A 99 40.09 -16.10 -0.22
CA ASN A 99 39.77 -16.61 -1.54
C ASN A 99 40.81 -17.68 -1.97
N TYR A 100 40.30 -18.83 -2.40
CA TYR A 100 41.10 -19.95 -2.87
C TYR A 100 40.80 -20.19 -4.33
N THR A 101 41.84 -20.32 -5.15
CA THR A 101 41.74 -20.72 -6.55
C THR A 101 42.16 -22.17 -6.66
N PRO A 102 41.23 -23.12 -6.89
CA PRO A 102 41.56 -24.52 -7.08
C PRO A 102 42.46 -24.75 -8.32
N GLU A 103 43.22 -25.80 -8.32
CA GLU A 103 44.08 -26.16 -9.49
C GLU A 103 43.26 -26.32 -10.78
N ARG A 104 42.08 -26.96 -10.68
CA ARG A 104 41.06 -26.97 -11.73
C ARG A 104 39.98 -25.98 -11.39
N ASN A 105 40.01 -24.84 -12.05
CA ASN A 105 39.11 -23.72 -11.75
C ASN A 105 38.27 -23.29 -12.96
N HIS A 106 38.11 -24.14 -13.96
CA HIS A 106 37.31 -23.89 -15.16
C HIS A 106 36.22 -24.96 -15.30
N VAL A 107 35.06 -24.56 -15.77
CA VAL A 107 33.93 -25.44 -16.08
C VAL A 107 33.21 -24.93 -17.31
N GLU A 108 32.80 -25.83 -18.18
CA GLU A 108 31.97 -25.53 -19.34
C GLU A 108 30.52 -25.94 -19.03
N VAL A 109 29.60 -24.99 -19.14
CA VAL A 109 28.17 -25.17 -18.83
C VAL A 109 27.44 -25.42 -20.13
N SER A 110 26.88 -26.62 -20.29
CA SER A 110 26.10 -27.08 -21.43
C SER A 110 24.64 -27.38 -21.04
N LYS A 111 23.83 -27.77 -22.02
CA LYS A 111 22.43 -28.20 -21.72
C LYS A 111 22.36 -29.53 -20.95
N GLU A 112 23.39 -30.35 -21.08
CA GLU A 112 23.49 -31.58 -20.30
C GLU A 112 24.02 -31.26 -18.89
N PRO A 113 23.57 -31.97 -17.85
CA PRO A 113 24.07 -31.75 -16.50
C PRO A 113 25.60 -31.96 -16.46
N THR A 114 26.32 -30.95 -15.96
CA THR A 114 27.76 -31.11 -15.71
C THR A 114 28.00 -32.16 -14.62
N ASN A 115 29.05 -32.96 -14.79
CA ASN A 115 29.49 -33.86 -13.73
C ASN A 115 29.74 -33.03 -12.44
N PRO A 116 29.35 -33.54 -11.24
CA PRO A 116 29.54 -32.82 -10.00
C PRO A 116 30.99 -32.41 -9.78
N LEU A 117 31.25 -31.12 -9.56
CA LEU A 117 32.58 -30.61 -9.30
C LEU A 117 33.05 -31.04 -7.88
N SER A 118 34.21 -31.69 -7.80
CA SER A 118 34.88 -31.96 -6.54
C SER A 118 35.96 -30.92 -6.32
N ILE A 119 35.74 -30.01 -5.35
CA ILE A 119 36.64 -28.89 -5.08
C ILE A 119 37.29 -29.11 -3.72
N VAL A 120 38.63 -29.26 -3.74
CA VAL A 120 39.41 -29.42 -2.52
C VAL A 120 40.22 -28.15 -2.28
N ILE A 121 40.14 -27.58 -1.08
CA ILE A 121 40.94 -26.42 -0.68
C ILE A 121 41.67 -26.69 0.63
N ALA A 122 42.82 -26.04 0.81
CA ALA A 122 43.60 -26.06 2.03
C ALA A 122 43.40 -24.72 2.77
N PRO A 123 42.51 -24.62 3.78
CA PRO A 123 42.31 -23.37 4.49
C PRO A 123 43.57 -23.07 5.31
N ALA A 124 44.28 -21.99 5.04
CA ALA A 124 45.35 -21.48 5.86
C ALA A 124 44.73 -20.75 7.10
N ALA A 125 45.23 -21.02 8.29
CA ALA A 125 44.87 -20.31 9.50
C ALA A 125 45.46 -18.88 9.44
N GLN A 126 44.72 -17.92 8.93
CA GLN A 126 45.06 -16.49 8.95
C GLN A 126 44.05 -15.71 9.77
N ALA A 127 44.55 -14.72 10.54
CA ALA A 127 43.74 -13.81 11.32
C ALA A 127 42.76 -13.03 10.42
N LEU A 128 41.48 -13.09 10.76
CA LEU A 128 40.37 -12.54 10.01
C LEU A 128 40.37 -11.00 10.04
N GLU A 129 40.61 -10.34 8.92
CA GLU A 129 39.93 -9.09 8.64
C GLU A 129 38.48 -9.40 8.23
N GLU A 130 37.53 -8.77 8.90
CA GLU A 130 36.09 -9.02 8.74
C GLU A 130 35.62 -8.65 7.32
N VAL A 131 35.50 -9.65 6.44
CA VAL A 131 34.85 -9.46 5.12
C VAL A 131 33.34 -9.54 5.34
N VAL A 132 32.69 -8.39 5.44
CA VAL A 132 31.24 -8.28 5.47
C VAL A 132 30.70 -8.63 4.08
N VAL A 133 30.30 -9.88 3.86
CA VAL A 133 29.51 -10.26 2.68
C VAL A 133 28.10 -9.69 2.85
N VAL A 134 27.87 -8.50 2.36
CA VAL A 134 26.54 -7.92 2.30
C VAL A 134 25.78 -8.61 1.18
N ALA A 135 25.07 -9.68 1.49
CA ALA A 135 24.10 -10.26 0.57
C ALA A 135 23.03 -9.18 0.29
N LYS A 136 23.01 -8.63 -0.92
CA LYS A 136 22.00 -7.65 -1.32
C LYS A 136 20.63 -8.34 -1.27
N ARG A 137 19.80 -7.97 -0.29
CA ARG A 137 18.42 -8.46 -0.22
C ARG A 137 17.68 -8.03 -1.48
N PRO A 138 16.91 -8.91 -2.13
CA PRO A 138 16.16 -8.53 -3.33
C PRO A 138 15.12 -7.44 -3.00
N PHE A 139 14.81 -6.59 -3.96
CA PHE A 139 13.80 -5.54 -3.80
C PHE A 139 12.42 -6.11 -3.45
N VAL A 140 12.02 -7.24 -4.06
CA VAL A 140 10.74 -7.92 -3.83
C VAL A 140 11.00 -9.34 -3.34
N SER A 141 10.27 -9.76 -2.32
CA SER A 141 10.22 -11.14 -1.86
C SER A 141 8.81 -11.49 -1.38
N TYR A 142 8.47 -12.77 -1.35
CA TYR A 142 7.17 -13.26 -0.91
C TYR A 142 7.31 -14.14 0.31
N SER A 143 6.34 -14.06 1.22
CA SER A 143 6.23 -14.94 2.39
C SER A 143 4.76 -15.20 2.65
N GLY A 144 4.28 -16.39 2.34
CA GLY A 144 2.84 -16.66 2.33
C GLY A 144 2.14 -15.79 1.28
N ASP A 145 1.07 -15.16 1.68
CA ASP A 145 0.28 -14.19 0.89
C ASP A 145 0.84 -12.76 0.98
N VAL A 146 1.93 -12.57 1.71
CA VAL A 146 2.56 -11.27 1.94
C VAL A 146 3.63 -11.00 0.91
N VAL A 147 3.52 -9.90 0.17
CA VAL A 147 4.59 -9.39 -0.69
C VAL A 147 5.44 -8.41 0.12
N ARG A 148 6.74 -8.69 0.21
CA ARG A 148 7.68 -7.86 0.96
C ARG A 148 8.53 -7.04 0.02
N TYR A 149 8.60 -5.75 0.26
CA TYR A 149 9.41 -4.81 -0.48
C TYR A 149 10.51 -4.26 0.42
N ASN A 150 11.76 -4.46 0.01
CA ASN A 150 12.92 -3.83 0.63
C ASN A 150 13.22 -2.51 -0.09
N LEU A 151 12.64 -1.41 0.37
CA LEU A 151 12.81 -0.11 -0.27
C LEU A 151 14.28 0.34 -0.29
N SER A 152 15.07 -0.04 0.71
CA SER A 152 16.51 0.27 0.77
C SER A 152 17.32 -0.45 -0.32
N ALA A 153 16.78 -1.50 -0.96
CA ALA A 153 17.41 -2.14 -2.11
C ALA A 153 17.14 -1.41 -3.43
N ASN A 154 16.20 -0.46 -3.44
CA ASN A 154 15.94 0.38 -4.60
C ASN A 154 16.67 1.72 -4.45
N PRO A 155 17.73 1.98 -5.24
CA PRO A 155 18.50 3.22 -5.13
C PRO A 155 17.66 4.48 -5.33
N ALA A 156 16.58 4.42 -6.13
CA ALA A 156 15.67 5.56 -6.36
C ALA A 156 14.87 5.96 -5.11
N ALA A 157 14.68 5.03 -4.16
CA ALA A 157 13.99 5.29 -2.90
C ALA A 157 14.89 5.99 -1.87
N ILE A 158 16.19 5.65 -1.86
CA ILE A 158 17.14 6.09 -0.84
C ILE A 158 17.24 7.62 -0.79
N GLY A 159 17.25 8.19 0.42
CA GLY A 159 17.30 9.64 0.67
C GLY A 159 15.98 10.36 0.48
N GLY A 160 14.92 9.66 0.10
CA GLY A 160 13.56 10.19 -0.01
C GLY A 160 12.71 9.97 1.24
N ASN A 161 11.53 10.58 1.25
CA ASN A 161 10.50 10.24 2.22
C ASN A 161 9.86 8.88 1.89
N LEU A 162 9.19 8.30 2.89
CA LEU A 162 8.62 6.97 2.73
C LEU A 162 7.46 6.94 1.71
N LEU A 163 6.64 7.98 1.62
CA LEU A 163 5.55 8.05 0.64
C LEU A 163 6.08 7.96 -0.80
N ASP A 164 7.18 8.65 -1.11
CA ASP A 164 7.81 8.54 -2.43
C ASP A 164 8.42 7.16 -2.65
N GLY A 165 8.96 6.54 -1.60
CA GLY A 165 9.38 5.15 -1.64
C GLY A 165 8.24 4.18 -1.95
N LEU A 166 7.04 4.41 -1.39
CA LEU A 166 5.85 3.58 -1.67
C LEU A 166 5.36 3.71 -3.11
N LYS A 167 5.49 4.86 -3.74
CA LYS A 167 5.18 5.04 -5.17
C LYS A 167 6.06 4.17 -6.09
N LEU A 168 7.22 3.73 -5.59
CA LEU A 168 8.11 2.83 -6.32
C LEU A 168 7.69 1.36 -6.22
N ILE A 169 6.80 1.03 -5.28
CA ILE A 169 6.24 -0.32 -5.15
C ILE A 169 5.33 -0.61 -6.33
N PRO A 170 5.57 -1.70 -7.07
CA PRO A 170 4.77 -2.07 -8.22
C PRO A 170 3.29 -2.27 -7.84
N GLY A 171 2.39 -1.68 -8.64
CA GLY A 171 0.94 -1.75 -8.43
C GLY A 171 0.38 -0.77 -7.39
N VAL A 172 1.21 -0.18 -6.54
CA VAL A 172 0.76 0.82 -5.56
C VAL A 172 0.53 2.16 -6.25
N GLN A 173 -0.60 2.77 -5.94
CA GLN A 173 -0.97 4.12 -6.35
C GLN A 173 -1.19 4.98 -5.12
N VAL A 174 -0.66 6.19 -5.18
CA VAL A 174 -0.90 7.25 -4.19
C VAL A 174 -1.85 8.24 -4.82
N GLU A 175 -3.03 8.33 -4.26
CA GLU A 175 -4.07 9.22 -4.74
C GLU A 175 -3.84 10.64 -4.24
N GLU A 176 -4.36 11.60 -4.96
CA GLU A 176 -4.12 12.99 -4.64
C GLU A 176 -4.77 13.43 -3.33
N ARG A 177 -5.95 12.88 -3.01
CA ARG A 177 -6.68 13.15 -1.77
C ARG A 177 -6.25 12.27 -0.58
N GLY A 178 -5.08 11.63 -0.68
CA GLY A 178 -4.51 10.88 0.43
C GLY A 178 -4.73 9.38 0.37
N GLY A 179 -5.64 8.90 -0.47
CA GLY A 179 -5.91 7.48 -0.63
C GLY A 179 -4.70 6.73 -1.17
N LEU A 180 -4.57 5.48 -0.75
CA LEU A 180 -3.62 4.52 -1.29
C LEU A 180 -4.41 3.36 -1.86
N SER A 181 -4.02 2.89 -3.03
CA SER A 181 -4.62 1.70 -3.64
C SER A 181 -3.55 0.81 -4.28
N VAL A 182 -3.92 -0.43 -4.55
CA VAL A 182 -3.05 -1.35 -5.29
C VAL A 182 -3.85 -2.05 -6.38
N TYR A 183 -3.21 -2.23 -7.54
CA TYR A 183 -3.81 -2.81 -8.76
C TYR A 183 -5.11 -2.14 -9.20
N GLY A 184 -5.30 -0.86 -8.85
CA GLY A 184 -6.46 -0.06 -9.22
C GLY A 184 -7.78 -0.39 -8.52
N PHE A 185 -7.86 -1.50 -7.77
CA PHE A 185 -9.12 -2.00 -7.20
C PHE A 185 -9.09 -2.25 -5.70
N TYR A 186 -7.91 -2.38 -5.09
CA TYR A 186 -7.80 -2.63 -3.66
C TYR A 186 -7.40 -1.36 -2.92
N THR A 187 -8.27 -0.86 -2.08
CA THR A 187 -7.90 0.20 -1.12
C THR A 187 -6.86 -0.33 -0.14
N LEU A 188 -5.83 0.46 0.12
CA LEU A 188 -4.77 0.13 1.06
C LEU A 188 -5.00 0.81 2.39
N THR A 189 -5.05 0.00 3.44
CA THR A 189 -4.96 0.49 4.81
C THR A 189 -3.49 0.45 5.25
N VAL A 190 -2.99 1.54 5.82
CA VAL A 190 -1.58 1.63 6.23
C VAL A 190 -1.41 1.21 7.67
N ALA A 191 -0.45 0.34 7.91
CA ALA A 191 0.00 -0.06 9.23
C ALA A 191 1.49 0.25 9.42
N VAL A 192 1.92 0.48 10.65
CA VAL A 192 3.32 0.62 11.03
C VAL A 192 3.61 -0.36 12.16
N ASN A 193 4.55 -1.28 11.92
CA ASN A 193 4.85 -2.39 12.84
C ASN A 193 3.58 -3.18 13.26
N GLY A 194 2.70 -3.41 12.27
CA GLY A 194 1.43 -4.10 12.48
C GLY A 194 0.33 -3.26 13.11
N ARG A 195 0.54 -1.99 13.35
CA ARG A 195 -0.46 -1.08 13.91
C ARG A 195 -1.01 -0.20 12.80
N ILE A 196 -2.31 -0.28 12.57
CA ILE A 196 -2.93 0.58 11.59
C ILE A 196 -2.94 2.03 12.06
N LEU A 197 -2.63 2.88 11.11
CA LEU A 197 -2.77 4.32 11.27
C LEU A 197 -4.24 4.70 11.13
N ARG A 198 -4.86 5.09 12.23
CA ARG A 198 -6.26 5.54 12.26
C ARG A 198 -6.34 7.05 12.07
N LEU A 199 -5.86 7.47 10.94
CA LEU A 199 -5.78 8.85 10.52
C LEU A 199 -6.57 8.98 9.21
N SER A 200 -6.99 10.19 8.86
CA SER A 200 -7.55 10.42 7.53
C SER A 200 -6.51 10.12 6.44
N PRO A 201 -6.93 9.88 5.21
CA PRO A 201 -6.00 9.63 4.10
C PRO A 201 -4.92 10.71 3.96
N GLU A 202 -5.28 11.97 4.12
CA GLU A 202 -4.35 13.11 4.09
C GLU A 202 -3.35 13.06 5.24
N GLU A 203 -3.81 12.71 6.43
CA GLU A 203 -2.95 12.57 7.61
C GLU A 203 -2.04 11.35 7.52
N VAL A 204 -2.51 10.25 6.92
CA VAL A 204 -1.67 9.09 6.59
C VAL A 204 -0.56 9.50 5.63
N GLN A 205 -0.87 10.25 4.57
CA GLN A 205 0.16 10.79 3.68
C GLN A 205 1.13 11.70 4.43
N ALA A 206 0.62 12.58 5.29
CA ALA A 206 1.44 13.46 6.13
C ALA A 206 2.41 12.65 7.00
N TYR A 207 1.90 11.60 7.64
CA TYR A 207 2.71 10.68 8.44
C TYR A 207 3.79 9.99 7.60
N LEU A 208 3.43 9.43 6.45
CA LEU A 208 4.36 8.74 5.55
C LEU A 208 5.42 9.67 4.97
N ASN A 209 5.03 10.90 4.68
CA ASN A 209 5.95 11.94 4.25
C ASN A 209 6.95 12.34 5.35
N SER A 210 6.61 12.21 6.62
CA SER A 210 7.49 12.53 7.75
C SER A 210 8.55 11.45 8.00
N LEU A 211 8.37 10.23 7.47
CA LEU A 211 9.32 9.14 7.59
C LEU A 211 10.30 9.15 6.42
N SER A 212 11.55 8.84 6.70
CA SER A 212 12.56 8.53 5.69
C SER A 212 12.41 7.08 5.22
N VAL A 213 12.76 6.78 3.96
CA VAL A 213 12.86 5.40 3.48
C VAL A 213 13.84 4.57 4.33
N GLU A 214 14.87 5.20 4.86
CA GLU A 214 15.88 4.57 5.71
C GLU A 214 15.32 4.15 7.08
N ASP A 215 14.20 4.73 7.54
CA ASP A 215 13.52 4.31 8.77
C ASP A 215 12.79 2.97 8.59
N ALA A 216 12.46 2.59 7.36
CA ALA A 216 11.82 1.32 7.07
C ALA A 216 12.86 0.20 6.87
N GLU A 217 12.64 -0.95 7.50
CA GLU A 217 13.34 -2.18 7.19
C GLU A 217 12.79 -2.80 5.91
N ARG A 218 11.46 -2.87 5.85
CA ARG A 218 10.71 -3.38 4.71
C ARG A 218 9.27 -2.89 4.74
N VAL A 219 8.61 -2.98 3.61
CA VAL A 219 7.16 -2.76 3.47
C VAL A 219 6.51 -4.08 3.08
N GLU A 220 5.44 -4.45 3.75
CA GLU A 220 4.70 -5.68 3.52
C GLU A 220 3.33 -5.34 2.94
N LEU A 221 3.04 -5.83 1.74
CA LEU A 221 1.71 -5.77 1.15
C LEU A 221 0.98 -7.08 1.47
N ILE A 222 -0.01 -6.99 2.35
CA ILE A 222 -0.85 -8.10 2.80
C ILE A 222 -2.18 -7.97 2.06
N ARG A 223 -2.37 -8.79 1.03
CA ARG A 223 -3.54 -8.69 0.15
C ARG A 223 -4.81 -9.23 0.80
N HIS A 224 -4.67 -10.23 1.63
CA HIS A 224 -5.76 -10.88 2.37
C HIS A 224 -5.42 -10.85 3.86
N PRO A 225 -5.58 -9.68 4.53
CA PRO A 225 -5.23 -9.55 5.95
C PRO A 225 -6.15 -10.39 6.82
N GLY A 226 -5.57 -11.01 7.85
CA GLY A 226 -6.31 -11.73 8.88
C GLY A 226 -7.08 -10.78 9.83
N PRO A 227 -7.90 -11.33 10.74
CA PRO A 227 -8.70 -10.55 11.67
C PRO A 227 -7.86 -9.73 12.65
N GLU A 228 -6.63 -10.15 12.85
CA GLU A 228 -5.65 -9.41 13.63
C GLU A 228 -5.43 -7.98 13.11
N TYR A 229 -5.67 -7.72 11.84
CA TYR A 229 -5.68 -6.37 11.27
C TYR A 229 -7.05 -5.67 11.39
N GLY A 230 -8.17 -6.40 11.68
CA GLY A 230 -9.54 -5.85 11.79
C GLY A 230 -9.97 -5.05 10.56
N VAL A 231 -9.42 -5.31 9.38
CA VAL A 231 -9.75 -4.62 8.13
C VAL A 231 -11.09 -5.11 7.63
N GLN A 232 -11.97 -4.18 7.33
CA GLN A 232 -13.31 -4.52 6.83
C GLN A 232 -13.28 -4.87 5.33
N SER A 233 -12.30 -4.36 4.59
CA SER A 233 -12.11 -4.64 3.16
C SER A 233 -10.75 -4.10 2.69
N GLY A 234 -10.27 -4.61 1.56
CA GLY A 234 -9.02 -4.13 0.95
C GLY A 234 -7.78 -4.90 1.41
N ALA A 235 -6.62 -4.30 1.21
CA ALA A 235 -5.32 -4.85 1.57
C ALA A 235 -4.63 -3.97 2.63
N VAL A 236 -3.65 -4.53 3.33
CA VAL A 236 -2.84 -3.80 4.31
C VAL A 236 -1.44 -3.56 3.76
N LEU A 237 -0.99 -2.33 3.84
CA LEU A 237 0.39 -1.94 3.61
C LEU A 237 1.08 -1.73 4.97
N ASN A 238 1.80 -2.74 5.42
CA ASN A 238 2.45 -2.74 6.73
C ASN A 238 3.91 -2.31 6.59
N ILE A 239 4.28 -1.22 7.21
CA ILE A 239 5.63 -0.66 7.23
C ILE A 239 6.34 -1.21 8.46
N ILE A 240 7.32 -2.06 8.26
CA ILE A 240 8.18 -2.54 9.33
C ILE A 240 9.36 -1.59 9.47
N THR A 241 9.44 -0.92 10.60
CA THR A 241 10.56 -0.02 10.91
C THR A 241 11.76 -0.81 11.40
N LYS A 242 12.96 -0.28 11.21
CA LYS A 242 14.19 -0.93 11.67
C LYS A 242 14.20 -1.08 13.19
N GLY A 243 14.41 -2.29 13.65
CA GLY A 243 14.40 -2.64 15.08
C GLY A 243 15.60 -2.10 15.87
N ASN A 244 16.68 -1.71 15.21
CA ASN A 244 17.85 -1.11 15.82
C ASN A 244 18.23 0.15 15.06
N PRO A 245 17.55 1.29 15.31
CA PRO A 245 17.90 2.55 14.70
C PRO A 245 19.30 2.96 15.16
N ARG A 246 19.96 3.77 14.35
CA ARG A 246 21.28 4.31 14.64
C ARG A 246 21.28 5.04 15.98
N GLU A 247 22.28 4.80 16.80
CA GLU A 247 22.45 5.56 18.04
C GLU A 247 22.80 7.00 17.77
N GLY A 248 22.33 7.91 18.63
CA GLY A 248 22.54 9.33 18.55
C GLY A 248 21.36 10.10 17.97
N LEU A 249 21.64 11.32 17.57
CA LEU A 249 20.68 12.23 16.94
C LEU A 249 20.78 12.12 15.42
N ASN A 250 19.65 11.98 14.77
CA ASN A 250 19.55 12.15 13.33
C ASN A 250 18.32 12.98 12.97
N ALA A 251 18.40 13.66 11.83
CA ALA A 251 17.37 14.54 11.33
C ALA A 251 17.02 14.21 9.88
N PHE A 252 15.76 14.27 9.54
CA PHE A 252 15.26 14.29 8.18
C PHE A 252 14.56 15.62 7.93
N ILE A 253 14.96 16.32 6.87
CA ILE A 253 14.39 17.59 6.46
C ILE A 253 13.96 17.45 5.02
N SER A 254 12.76 17.92 4.68
CA SER A 254 12.32 18.00 3.29
C SER A 254 11.46 19.23 3.04
N ALA A 255 11.55 19.74 1.83
CA ALA A 255 10.69 20.80 1.32
C ALA A 255 10.25 20.43 -0.09
N ASP A 256 9.03 20.79 -0.45
CA ASP A 256 8.50 20.64 -1.79
C ASP A 256 7.71 21.88 -2.23
N ALA A 257 7.80 22.17 -3.51
CA ALA A 257 6.97 23.15 -4.17
C ALA A 257 6.36 22.50 -5.41
N SER A 258 5.06 22.68 -5.61
CA SER A 258 4.38 22.15 -6.78
C SER A 258 3.54 23.22 -7.48
N TYR A 259 3.48 23.12 -8.78
CA TYR A 259 2.69 24.01 -9.63
C TYR A 259 1.61 23.25 -10.36
N ARG A 260 0.37 23.69 -10.14
CA ARG A 260 -0.84 23.28 -10.84
C ARG A 260 -1.71 24.50 -11.01
N ARG A 261 -1.46 25.33 -12.03
CA ARG A 261 -2.07 26.65 -12.18
C ARG A 261 -1.87 27.59 -10.97
N LYS A 262 -1.70 27.06 -9.77
CA LYS A 262 -1.31 27.74 -8.53
C LYS A 262 -0.17 27.00 -7.85
N VAL A 263 0.61 27.72 -7.08
CA VAL A 263 1.73 27.15 -6.31
C VAL A 263 1.19 26.53 -5.01
N SER A 264 1.62 25.32 -4.72
CA SER A 264 1.46 24.63 -3.43
C SER A 264 2.84 24.35 -2.87
N GLU A 265 2.96 24.40 -1.56
CA GLU A 265 4.26 24.24 -0.89
C GLU A 265 4.13 23.42 0.40
N GLY A 266 5.21 22.75 0.79
CA GLY A 266 5.26 21.98 2.01
C GLY A 266 6.66 21.89 2.59
N GLY A 267 6.74 21.83 3.92
CA GLY A 267 7.97 21.64 4.66
C GLY A 267 7.82 20.61 5.77
N ARG A 268 8.86 19.82 6.01
CA ARG A 268 8.84 18.75 7.03
C ARG A 268 10.17 18.67 7.73
N LEU A 269 10.11 18.47 9.05
CA LEU A 269 11.26 18.21 9.90
C LEU A 269 10.95 17.01 10.78
N ARG A 270 11.86 16.06 10.85
CA ARG A 270 11.81 14.95 11.81
C ARG A 270 13.17 14.83 12.51
N LEU A 271 13.13 14.81 13.81
CA LEU A 271 14.29 14.56 14.67
C LEU A 271 14.08 13.23 15.38
N ASN A 272 15.05 12.34 15.29
CA ASN A 272 15.07 11.07 16.01
C ASN A 272 16.27 11.07 16.96
N TYR A 273 16.03 10.72 18.21
CA TYR A 273 17.05 10.52 19.23
C TYR A 273 16.95 9.11 19.77
N ASN A 274 18.02 8.36 19.59
CA ASN A 274 18.11 6.96 19.98
C ASN A 274 19.34 6.77 20.86
N LYS A 275 19.13 6.22 22.05
CA LYS A 275 20.22 5.90 22.97
C LYS A 275 19.86 4.66 23.76
N ASP A 276 20.77 3.72 23.81
CA ASP A 276 20.60 2.44 24.52
C ASP A 276 19.28 1.73 24.14
N ASN A 277 18.40 1.60 25.14
CA ASN A 277 17.10 0.95 25.01
C ASN A 277 15.92 1.93 24.86
N LYS A 278 16.19 3.21 24.61
CA LYS A 278 15.18 4.27 24.45
C LYS A 278 15.26 4.89 23.08
N ARG A 279 14.11 5.14 22.47
CA ARG A 279 13.95 5.76 21.19
C ARG A 279 12.90 6.86 21.29
N SER A 280 13.21 8.02 20.80
CA SER A 280 12.26 9.12 20.75
C SER A 280 12.33 9.83 19.40
N TYR A 281 11.21 10.38 18.99
CA TYR A 281 11.16 11.24 17.83
C TYR A 281 10.15 12.37 18.03
N ILE A 282 10.42 13.45 17.33
CA ILE A 282 9.48 14.53 17.08
C ILE A 282 9.47 14.82 15.58
N ALA A 283 8.31 15.00 15.00
CA ALA A 283 8.14 15.38 13.61
C ALA A 283 7.15 16.55 13.53
N TYR A 284 7.46 17.51 12.68
CA TYR A 284 6.60 18.64 12.38
C TYR A 284 6.47 18.80 10.88
N GLN A 285 5.27 19.10 10.43
CA GLN A 285 4.94 19.34 9.03
C GLN A 285 4.05 20.56 8.90
N ILE A 286 4.32 21.36 7.86
CA ILE A 286 3.48 22.46 7.41
C ILE A 286 3.20 22.28 5.92
N PHE A 287 2.00 22.65 5.46
CA PHE A 287 1.63 22.57 4.05
C PHE A 287 0.61 23.66 3.66
N ASP A 288 0.70 24.14 2.42
CA ASP A 288 -0.31 24.94 1.71
C ASP A 288 -0.57 24.27 0.37
N ASN A 289 -1.61 23.44 0.29
CA ASN A 289 -2.03 22.75 -0.92
C ASN A 289 -3.16 23.53 -1.60
N ARG A 290 -2.97 23.87 -2.87
CA ARG A 290 -3.98 24.58 -3.65
C ARG A 290 -4.50 23.70 -4.77
N ARG A 291 -5.78 23.39 -4.70
CA ARG A 291 -6.49 22.58 -5.70
C ARG A 291 -7.39 23.45 -6.55
N ILE A 292 -7.53 23.07 -7.82
CA ILE A 292 -8.50 23.63 -8.73
C ILE A 292 -9.20 22.44 -9.38
N GLU A 293 -10.53 22.44 -9.32
CA GLU A 293 -11.35 21.38 -9.92
C GLU A 293 -12.49 22.06 -10.68
N SER A 294 -12.89 21.50 -11.82
CA SER A 294 -14.13 21.91 -12.50
C SER A 294 -15.02 20.69 -12.70
N LEU A 295 -16.31 20.91 -12.51
CA LEU A 295 -17.35 19.96 -12.79
C LEU A 295 -18.37 20.63 -13.70
N THR A 296 -18.57 20.06 -14.88
CA THR A 296 -19.58 20.46 -15.86
C THR A 296 -20.62 19.37 -15.97
N THR A 297 -21.89 19.72 -15.96
CA THR A 297 -23.01 18.78 -16.13
C THR A 297 -24.04 19.28 -17.11
N THR A 298 -24.80 18.35 -17.73
CA THR A 298 -25.93 18.68 -18.61
C THR A 298 -27.07 19.43 -17.90
N LEU A 299 -27.07 19.49 -16.58
CA LEU A 299 -28.00 20.33 -15.80
C LEU A 299 -27.61 21.83 -15.81
N GLY A 300 -26.60 22.23 -16.58
CA GLY A 300 -26.07 23.60 -16.60
C GLY A 300 -25.36 24.00 -15.32
N ALA A 301 -24.93 23.02 -14.54
CA ALA A 301 -24.24 23.23 -13.26
C ALA A 301 -22.72 23.25 -13.46
N ASP A 302 -22.22 24.18 -14.29
CA ASP A 302 -20.76 24.37 -14.40
C ASP A 302 -20.25 25.03 -13.14
N THR A 303 -19.42 24.27 -12.44
CA THR A 303 -18.80 24.72 -11.20
C THR A 303 -17.30 24.53 -11.27
N THR A 304 -16.55 25.62 -11.13
CA THR A 304 -15.12 25.57 -10.86
C THR A 304 -14.91 25.88 -9.40
N SER A 305 -14.19 25.03 -8.70
CA SER A 305 -13.81 25.26 -7.31
C SER A 305 -12.30 25.46 -7.19
N THR A 306 -11.92 26.40 -6.35
CA THR A 306 -10.55 26.62 -5.93
C THR A 306 -10.47 26.39 -4.43
N SER A 307 -9.58 25.50 -4.00
CA SER A 307 -9.50 25.07 -2.61
C SER A 307 -8.07 25.18 -2.08
N PRO A 308 -7.69 26.33 -1.47
CA PRO A 308 -6.51 26.38 -0.60
C PRO A 308 -6.77 25.57 0.66
N HIS A 309 -5.93 24.56 0.88
CA HIS A 309 -5.93 23.72 2.07
C HIS A 309 -4.60 23.88 2.81
N ARG A 310 -4.62 24.55 3.92
CA ARG A 310 -3.46 24.85 4.76
C ARG A 310 -3.50 24.06 6.03
N GLY A 311 -2.35 23.62 6.50
CA GLY A 311 -2.32 22.92 7.77
C GLY A 311 -0.93 22.68 8.31
N GLN A 312 -0.97 22.21 9.55
CA GLN A 312 0.22 21.78 10.27
C GLN A 312 -0.09 20.51 11.06
N ALA A 313 0.90 19.65 11.18
CA ALA A 313 0.80 18.45 11.98
C ALA A 313 2.08 18.25 12.80
N MET A 314 1.91 17.79 14.02
CA MET A 314 2.99 17.43 14.92
C MET A 314 2.81 16.00 15.39
N GLN A 315 3.90 15.27 15.47
CA GLN A 315 3.95 13.92 15.99
C GLN A 315 5.12 13.79 16.96
N ALA A 316 4.91 13.04 18.03
CA ALA A 316 5.97 12.67 18.96
C ALA A 316 5.80 11.21 19.34
N GLY A 317 6.90 10.52 19.57
CA GLY A 317 6.88 9.14 20.03
C GLY A 317 8.03 8.84 20.96
N PHE A 318 7.76 7.96 21.89
CA PHE A 318 8.74 7.44 22.83
C PHE A 318 8.55 5.93 22.96
N GLU A 319 9.58 5.18 22.65
CA GLU A 319 9.66 3.74 22.78
C GLU A 319 10.75 3.38 23.81
N TRP A 320 10.41 2.53 24.72
CA TRP A 320 11.30 2.05 25.77
C TRP A 320 11.33 0.53 25.82
N GLN A 321 12.46 -0.05 25.46
CA GLN A 321 12.76 -1.48 25.66
C GLN A 321 13.17 -1.68 27.11
N ILE A 322 12.19 -1.92 28.01
CA ILE A 322 12.40 -2.04 29.45
C ILE A 322 13.32 -3.23 29.75
N SER A 323 13.11 -4.34 29.05
CA SER A 323 13.95 -5.52 29.05
C SER A 323 13.96 -6.18 27.66
N PRO A 324 14.79 -7.17 27.36
CA PRO A 324 14.73 -7.91 26.10
C PRO A 324 13.34 -8.49 25.80
N GLN A 325 12.53 -8.74 26.83
CA GLN A 325 11.19 -9.31 26.75
C GLN A 325 10.07 -8.28 26.81
N GLN A 326 10.34 -7.04 27.26
CA GLN A 326 9.30 -6.06 27.56
C GLN A 326 9.53 -4.73 26.83
N LEU A 327 8.56 -4.33 26.04
CA LEU A 327 8.54 -3.08 25.27
C LEU A 327 7.32 -2.24 25.65
N PHE A 328 7.53 -0.95 25.86
CA PHE A 328 6.50 0.07 25.99
C PHE A 328 6.68 1.14 24.90
N ASP A 329 5.59 1.62 24.32
CA ASP A 329 5.61 2.68 23.28
C ASP A 329 4.41 3.60 23.46
N ILE A 330 4.67 4.90 23.41
CA ILE A 330 3.65 5.94 23.39
C ILE A 330 3.85 6.84 22.17
N ARG A 331 2.77 7.14 21.46
CA ARG A 331 2.77 8.05 20.31
C ARG A 331 1.67 9.08 20.47
N LEU A 332 2.01 10.31 20.15
CA LEU A 332 1.12 11.46 20.15
C LEU A 332 1.05 12.01 18.73
N HIS A 333 -0.13 12.38 18.31
CA HIS A 333 -0.37 13.06 17.05
C HIS A 333 -1.32 14.23 17.27
N GLY A 334 -1.03 15.36 16.67
CA GLY A 334 -1.89 16.53 16.61
C GLY A 334 -1.86 17.16 15.23
N SER A 335 -3.02 17.52 14.69
CA SER A 335 -3.10 18.27 13.44
C SER A 335 -4.16 19.36 13.50
N LEU A 336 -3.89 20.43 12.77
CA LEU A 336 -4.79 21.55 12.54
C LEU A 336 -4.76 21.87 11.06
N SER A 337 -5.92 21.93 10.42
CA SER A 337 -6.02 22.35 9.02
C SER A 337 -7.24 23.22 8.78
N ASP A 338 -7.07 24.17 7.87
CA ASP A 338 -8.11 25.05 7.35
C ASP A 338 -8.20 24.83 5.84
N GLU A 339 -9.39 24.66 5.31
CA GLU A 339 -9.68 24.60 3.89
C GLU A 339 -10.79 25.61 3.55
N HIS A 340 -10.53 26.41 2.53
CA HIS A 340 -11.48 27.37 2.00
C HIS A 340 -11.78 26.99 0.56
N ILE A 341 -13.03 26.69 0.25
CA ILE A 341 -13.44 26.28 -1.08
C ILE A 341 -14.29 27.38 -1.72
N ASP A 342 -13.71 28.07 -2.69
CA ASP A 342 -14.44 29.03 -3.53
C ASP A 342 -15.06 28.33 -4.72
N TYR A 343 -16.34 28.56 -4.95
CA TYR A 343 -17.06 28.06 -6.11
C TYR A 343 -17.34 29.22 -7.10
N SER A 344 -17.22 28.95 -8.39
CA SER A 344 -17.43 29.95 -9.45
C SER A 344 -18.81 30.63 -9.44
N ARG A 345 -19.77 30.08 -8.70
CA ARG A 345 -21.13 30.64 -8.52
C ARG A 345 -21.26 31.68 -7.40
N GLY A 346 -20.15 32.10 -6.79
CA GLY A 346 -20.12 33.15 -5.79
C GLY A 346 -20.43 32.71 -4.36
N TYR A 347 -20.44 31.40 -4.08
CA TYR A 347 -20.52 30.90 -2.72
C TYR A 347 -19.20 30.22 -2.32
N HIS A 348 -18.98 30.08 -1.02
CA HIS A 348 -17.81 29.42 -0.48
C HIS A 348 -18.17 28.50 0.69
N THR A 349 -17.24 27.59 1.00
CA THR A 349 -17.30 26.71 2.17
C THR A 349 -15.99 26.80 2.91
N ASP A 350 -16.05 27.14 4.20
CA ASP A 350 -14.91 27.13 5.10
C ASP A 350 -14.94 25.86 5.95
N MET A 351 -13.82 25.20 6.04
CA MET A 351 -13.67 24.03 6.90
C MET A 351 -12.43 24.18 7.78
N ARG A 352 -12.63 24.01 9.09
CA ARG A 352 -11.53 23.91 10.07
C ARG A 352 -11.60 22.56 10.73
N ARG A 353 -10.46 21.86 10.76
CA ARG A 353 -10.34 20.55 11.36
C ARG A 353 -9.21 20.51 12.38
N MET A 354 -9.50 19.96 13.54
CA MET A 354 -8.52 19.67 14.60
C MET A 354 -8.59 18.19 14.93
N VAL A 355 -7.43 17.53 14.99
CA VAL A 355 -7.34 16.13 15.38
C VAL A 355 -6.26 15.97 16.43
N GLY A 356 -6.54 15.18 17.46
CA GLY A 356 -5.59 14.73 18.45
C GLY A 356 -5.71 13.21 18.64
N ALA A 357 -4.56 12.51 18.68
CA ALA A 357 -4.54 11.08 18.95
C ALA A 357 -3.42 10.70 19.91
N VAL A 358 -3.72 9.71 20.75
CA VAL A 358 -2.78 9.07 21.68
C VAL A 358 -2.85 7.57 21.44
N ASN A 359 -1.68 6.95 21.23
CA ASN A 359 -1.55 5.51 21.04
C ASN A 359 -0.58 4.96 22.08
N LEU A 360 -1.04 4.00 22.86
CA LEU A 360 -0.24 3.27 23.83
C LEU A 360 -0.07 1.82 23.37
N TYR A 361 1.11 1.30 23.56
CA TYR A 361 1.42 -0.08 23.27
C TYR A 361 2.32 -0.67 24.32
N HIS A 362 2.01 -1.89 24.68
CA HIS A 362 2.82 -2.71 25.57
C HIS A 362 2.96 -4.10 24.98
N SER A 363 4.17 -4.67 25.05
CA SER A 363 4.45 -6.04 24.64
C SER A 363 5.28 -6.71 25.72
N LEU A 364 4.90 -7.92 26.06
CA LEU A 364 5.63 -8.81 26.95
C LEU A 364 5.80 -10.15 26.24
N SER A 365 7.01 -10.70 26.24
CA SER A 365 7.33 -11.95 25.56
C SER A 365 8.15 -12.87 26.42
N ALA A 366 7.99 -14.17 26.20
CA ALA A 366 8.86 -15.22 26.70
C ALA A 366 9.12 -16.22 25.57
N ASP A 367 9.86 -17.30 25.83
CA ASP A 367 10.33 -18.24 24.81
C ASP A 367 9.22 -18.82 23.93
N ARG A 368 8.03 -19.03 24.50
CA ARG A 368 6.90 -19.67 23.80
C ARG A 368 5.69 -18.78 23.61
N TRP A 369 5.65 -17.59 24.20
CA TRP A 369 4.48 -16.74 24.10
C TRP A 369 4.83 -15.25 23.98
N VAL A 370 3.93 -14.52 23.38
CA VAL A 370 3.97 -13.06 23.25
C VAL A 370 2.60 -12.51 23.61
N TRP A 371 2.56 -11.56 24.51
CA TRP A 371 1.37 -10.82 24.88
C TRP A 371 1.52 -9.35 24.45
N LYS A 372 0.53 -8.82 23.73
CA LYS A 372 0.51 -7.45 23.26
C LYS A 372 -0.79 -6.78 23.65
N SER A 373 -0.70 -5.54 24.11
CA SER A 373 -1.86 -4.71 24.46
C SER A 373 -1.76 -3.34 23.80
N TYR A 374 -2.89 -2.83 23.38
CA TYR A 374 -3.04 -1.55 22.68
C TYR A 374 -4.16 -0.75 23.33
N ALA A 375 -3.93 0.56 23.51
CA ALA A 375 -4.97 1.51 23.83
C ALA A 375 -4.80 2.73 22.92
N ASP A 376 -5.79 2.95 22.05
CA ASP A 376 -5.77 4.03 21.06
C ASP A 376 -6.96 4.97 21.35
N TYR A 377 -6.69 6.25 21.46
CA TYR A 377 -7.72 7.28 21.57
C TYR A 377 -7.49 8.34 20.50
N THR A 378 -8.57 8.69 19.80
CA THR A 378 -8.56 9.78 18.80
C THR A 378 -9.76 10.70 19.08
N SER A 379 -9.50 11.99 19.04
CA SER A 379 -10.53 13.03 19.09
C SER A 379 -10.38 13.94 17.87
N SER A 380 -11.49 14.24 17.21
CA SER A 380 -11.53 15.17 16.09
C SER A 380 -12.69 16.15 16.25
N ARG A 381 -12.44 17.42 15.92
CA ARG A 381 -13.45 18.45 15.81
C ARG A 381 -13.36 19.08 14.42
N ASN A 382 -14.49 19.08 13.71
CA ASN A 382 -14.63 19.70 12.40
C ASN A 382 -15.69 20.79 12.48
N LYS A 383 -15.34 21.98 11.98
CA LYS A 383 -16.27 23.08 11.80
C LYS A 383 -16.38 23.36 10.31
N ARG A 384 -17.60 23.45 9.79
CA ARG A 384 -17.87 23.76 8.39
C ARG A 384 -18.91 24.89 8.35
N SER A 385 -18.61 25.93 7.59
CA SER A 385 -19.48 27.08 7.38
C SER A 385 -19.78 27.19 5.88
N TYR A 386 -21.05 27.31 5.53
CA TYR A 386 -21.53 27.36 4.16
C TYR A 386 -22.16 28.73 3.87
N SER A 387 -21.56 29.53 3.00
CA SER A 387 -22.10 30.86 2.65
C SER A 387 -23.43 30.79 1.91
N HIS A 388 -23.69 29.70 1.19
CA HIS A 388 -24.92 29.50 0.42
C HIS A 388 -26.18 29.39 1.30
N SER A 389 -26.07 28.80 2.47
CA SER A 389 -27.19 28.54 3.37
C SER A 389 -27.08 29.28 4.72
N ASP A 390 -26.06 30.14 4.85
CA ASP A 390 -25.70 30.80 6.11
C ASP A 390 -25.73 29.82 7.29
N SER A 391 -25.29 28.60 7.04
CA SER A 391 -25.33 27.49 7.99
C SER A 391 -23.94 27.08 8.41
N GLU A 392 -23.85 26.68 9.67
CA GLU A 392 -22.65 26.16 10.28
C GLU A 392 -22.92 24.74 10.80
N LEU A 393 -22.01 23.80 10.50
CA LEU A 393 -22.02 22.45 11.05
C LEU A 393 -20.77 22.24 11.91
N GLN A 394 -20.97 21.70 13.10
CA GLN A 394 -19.90 21.31 14.00
C GLN A 394 -19.98 19.82 14.29
N ASP A 395 -18.97 19.06 13.85
CA ASP A 395 -18.84 17.64 14.12
C ASP A 395 -17.81 17.41 15.23
N GLN A 396 -18.14 16.54 16.15
CA GLN A 396 -17.25 16.03 17.20
C GLN A 396 -17.19 14.51 17.09
N TYR A 397 -16.00 13.99 17.08
CA TYR A 397 -15.73 12.56 16.94
C TYR A 397 -14.76 12.12 18.03
N HIS A 398 -15.11 11.06 18.74
CA HIS A 398 -14.24 10.40 19.71
C HIS A 398 -14.20 8.91 19.39
N TYR A 399 -13.04 8.36 19.38
CA TYR A 399 -12.80 6.95 19.16
C TYR A 399 -11.88 6.40 20.23
N LEU A 400 -12.28 5.32 20.88
CA LEU A 400 -11.48 4.57 21.84
C LEU A 400 -11.41 3.12 21.40
N ARG A 401 -10.18 2.60 21.29
CA ARG A 401 -9.94 1.19 21.09
C ARG A 401 -9.06 0.62 22.18
N LEU A 402 -9.50 -0.51 22.71
CA LEU A 402 -8.71 -1.35 23.59
C LEU A 402 -8.57 -2.71 22.93
N SER A 403 -7.36 -3.23 22.83
CA SER A 403 -7.11 -4.54 22.18
C SER A 403 -6.01 -5.29 22.92
N THR A 404 -6.16 -6.59 23.02
CA THR A 404 -5.13 -7.47 23.55
C THR A 404 -5.03 -8.73 22.72
N ASN A 405 -3.80 -9.18 22.49
CA ASN A 405 -3.48 -10.35 21.68
C ASN A 405 -2.49 -11.22 22.43
N TYR A 406 -2.78 -12.50 22.47
CA TYR A 406 -1.91 -13.51 23.06
C TYR A 406 -1.53 -14.54 22.00
N THR A 407 -0.25 -14.68 21.74
CA THR A 407 0.32 -15.65 20.79
C THR A 407 1.05 -16.73 21.59
N TYR A 408 0.78 -17.99 21.28
CA TYR A 408 1.45 -19.13 21.90
C TYR A 408 2.00 -20.08 20.84
N ARG A 409 3.28 -20.47 21.00
CA ARG A 409 3.96 -21.43 20.15
C ARG A 409 3.86 -22.82 20.78
N PHE A 410 2.95 -23.65 20.24
CA PHE A 410 2.80 -25.05 20.69
C PHE A 410 4.00 -25.89 20.28
N THR A 411 4.41 -25.75 19.01
CA THR A 411 5.59 -26.40 18.43
C THR A 411 6.31 -25.39 17.50
N PRO A 412 7.52 -25.69 17.00
CA PRO A 412 8.16 -24.85 15.98
C PRO A 412 7.31 -24.63 14.73
N SER A 413 6.39 -25.56 14.43
CA SER A 413 5.53 -25.53 13.25
C SER A 413 4.11 -25.05 13.54
N LEU A 414 3.64 -25.01 14.79
CA LEU A 414 2.26 -24.69 15.14
C LEU A 414 2.20 -23.55 16.16
N VAL A 415 1.49 -22.50 15.78
CA VAL A 415 1.29 -21.30 16.58
C VAL A 415 -0.19 -20.99 16.69
N GLY A 416 -0.65 -20.69 17.89
CA GLY A 416 -2.01 -20.18 18.15
C GLY A 416 -1.98 -18.70 18.50
N LEU A 417 -3.00 -17.99 18.06
CA LEU A 417 -3.22 -16.58 18.38
C LEU A 417 -4.66 -16.40 18.86
N LEU A 418 -4.81 -15.76 20.01
CA LEU A 418 -6.09 -15.33 20.57
C LEU A 418 -6.09 -13.79 20.65
N GLY A 419 -7.19 -13.15 20.30
CA GLY A 419 -7.28 -11.71 20.46
C GLY A 419 -8.69 -11.26 20.82
N VAL A 420 -8.75 -10.17 21.56
CA VAL A 420 -9.98 -9.46 21.93
C VAL A 420 -9.78 -7.99 21.64
N THR A 421 -10.78 -7.37 21.02
CA THR A 421 -10.77 -5.93 20.72
C THR A 421 -12.13 -5.32 21.08
N GLN A 422 -12.09 -4.18 21.75
CA GLN A 422 -13.24 -3.33 22.02
C GLN A 422 -13.02 -1.99 21.30
N ASN A 423 -13.95 -1.61 20.44
CA ASN A 423 -13.97 -0.31 19.78
C ASN A 423 -15.22 0.45 20.22
N ASN A 424 -15.07 1.73 20.56
CA ASN A 424 -16.19 2.61 20.87
C ASN A 424 -16.05 3.90 20.06
N ILE A 425 -17.15 4.32 19.45
CA ILE A 425 -17.25 5.54 18.66
C ILE A 425 -18.37 6.39 19.25
N TRP A 426 -18.06 7.64 19.50
CA TRP A 426 -19.01 8.69 19.82
C TRP A 426 -18.90 9.77 18.75
N PHE A 427 -19.99 10.05 18.09
CA PHE A 427 -20.06 11.10 17.09
C PHE A 427 -21.25 12.01 17.40
N ALA A 428 -21.04 13.29 17.31
CA ALA A 428 -22.09 14.29 17.43
C ALA A 428 -21.93 15.33 16.32
N THR A 429 -23.06 15.74 15.74
CA THR A 429 -23.13 16.88 14.82
C THR A 429 -24.16 17.87 15.29
N GLN A 430 -23.85 19.15 15.17
CA GLN A 430 -24.70 20.26 15.56
C GLN A 430 -24.71 21.32 14.46
N ALA A 431 -25.88 21.88 14.17
CA ALA A 431 -26.05 23.05 13.32
C ALA A 431 -26.73 24.17 14.11
N PRO A 432 -25.95 25.00 14.82
CA PRO A 432 -26.49 26.01 15.71
C PRO A 432 -27.25 27.13 14.97
N THR A 433 -26.96 27.35 13.69
CA THR A 433 -27.53 28.43 12.85
C THR A 433 -28.69 27.99 11.97
N ALA A 434 -28.93 26.69 11.82
CA ALA A 434 -30.02 26.20 10.98
C ALA A 434 -31.37 26.40 11.66
N SER A 435 -32.37 26.89 10.93
CA SER A 435 -33.76 27.08 11.42
C SER A 435 -34.41 25.79 11.94
N SER A 436 -33.90 24.63 11.60
CA SER A 436 -34.33 23.29 12.02
C SER A 436 -33.51 22.69 13.18
N GLY A 437 -32.44 23.36 13.63
CA GLY A 437 -31.60 22.97 14.76
C GLY A 437 -31.11 21.52 14.70
N VAL A 438 -30.16 21.20 13.81
CA VAL A 438 -29.61 19.84 13.75
C VAL A 438 -28.83 19.55 15.05
N ASN A 439 -29.23 18.51 15.78
CA ASN A 439 -28.51 17.98 16.93
C ASN A 439 -28.60 16.46 16.89
N GLU A 440 -27.59 15.82 16.33
CA GLU A 440 -27.56 14.39 16.15
C GLU A 440 -26.41 13.77 16.92
N ARG A 441 -26.67 12.64 17.53
CA ARG A 441 -25.68 11.85 18.26
C ARG A 441 -25.71 10.42 17.81
N TYR A 442 -24.55 9.86 17.60
CA TYR A 442 -24.35 8.48 17.23
C TYR A 442 -23.36 7.82 18.19
N TYR A 443 -23.71 6.64 18.64
CA TYR A 443 -22.82 5.79 19.42
C TYR A 443 -22.74 4.42 18.77
N GLU A 444 -21.54 3.90 18.63
CA GLU A 444 -21.26 2.54 18.17
C GLU A 444 -20.26 1.88 19.10
N SER A 445 -20.58 0.66 19.50
CA SER A 445 -19.72 -0.24 20.26
C SER A 445 -19.53 -1.53 19.46
N ASN A 446 -18.31 -1.91 19.20
CA ASN A 446 -17.96 -3.16 18.55
C ASN A 446 -16.99 -3.94 19.42
N SER A 447 -17.45 -5.10 19.88
CA SER A 447 -16.63 -6.08 20.61
C SER A 447 -16.30 -7.23 19.68
N SER A 448 -15.04 -7.58 19.56
CA SER A 448 -14.61 -8.71 18.74
C SER A 448 -13.65 -9.62 19.47
N ALA A 449 -13.80 -10.92 19.26
CA ALA A 449 -12.87 -11.94 19.70
C ALA A 449 -12.51 -12.86 18.53
N TYR A 450 -11.27 -13.30 18.46
CA TYR A 450 -10.84 -14.18 17.39
C TYR A 450 -9.83 -15.23 17.87
N VAL A 451 -9.82 -16.34 17.17
CA VAL A 451 -8.82 -17.39 17.30
C VAL A 451 -8.23 -17.70 15.93
N THR A 452 -6.91 -17.79 15.88
CA THR A 452 -6.13 -18.14 14.67
C THR A 452 -5.20 -19.29 15.00
N LEU A 453 -5.09 -20.26 14.11
CA LEU A 453 -4.02 -21.24 14.09
C LEU A 453 -3.16 -21.02 12.86
N ARG A 454 -1.83 -21.01 13.05
CA ARG A 454 -0.85 -20.95 11.97
C ARG A 454 -0.01 -22.20 12.01
N TYR A 455 0.11 -22.84 10.85
CA TYR A 455 0.94 -24.01 10.66
C TYR A 455 1.94 -23.78 9.54
N HIS A 456 3.23 -24.01 9.83
CA HIS A 456 4.30 -23.90 8.83
C HIS A 456 5.21 -25.10 8.94
N LYS A 457 5.34 -25.89 7.86
CA LYS A 457 6.25 -27.02 7.77
C LYS A 457 6.69 -27.25 6.33
N GLY A 458 7.99 -27.15 6.09
CA GLY A 458 8.55 -27.32 4.74
C GLY A 458 7.95 -26.36 3.73
N ALA A 459 7.35 -26.89 2.67
CA ALA A 459 6.73 -26.13 1.60
C ALA A 459 5.31 -25.59 1.95
N LEU A 460 4.71 -26.09 3.03
CA LEU A 460 3.35 -25.71 3.42
C LEU A 460 3.36 -24.59 4.46
N ASP A 461 2.62 -23.53 4.18
CA ASP A 461 2.34 -22.43 5.10
C ASP A 461 0.83 -22.18 5.10
N SER A 462 0.19 -22.33 6.24
CA SER A 462 -1.26 -22.15 6.37
C SER A 462 -1.61 -21.39 7.64
N TYR A 463 -2.62 -20.54 7.57
CA TYR A 463 -3.25 -19.95 8.73
C TYR A 463 -4.76 -19.86 8.52
N GLY A 464 -5.50 -20.06 9.59
CA GLY A 464 -6.93 -19.97 9.54
C GLY A 464 -7.54 -19.85 10.91
N GLY A 465 -8.78 -19.42 10.94
CA GLY A 465 -9.50 -19.19 12.18
C GLY A 465 -10.86 -18.57 11.99
N VAL A 466 -11.38 -18.03 13.06
CA VAL A 466 -12.68 -17.37 13.07
C VAL A 466 -12.64 -16.15 13.98
N GLN A 467 -13.31 -15.08 13.55
CA GLN A 467 -13.61 -13.92 14.37
C GLN A 467 -15.11 -13.85 14.63
N LEU A 468 -15.45 -13.55 15.86
CA LEU A 468 -16.80 -13.23 16.31
C LEU A 468 -16.85 -11.73 16.60
N ASN A 469 -17.85 -11.05 16.05
CA ASN A 469 -18.10 -9.63 16.28
C ASN A 469 -19.49 -9.44 16.89
N TYR A 470 -19.58 -8.60 17.92
CA TYR A 470 -20.82 -8.10 18.46
C TYR A 470 -20.84 -6.59 18.26
N ASP A 471 -21.80 -6.11 17.48
CA ASP A 471 -22.03 -4.70 17.19
C ASP A 471 -23.26 -4.20 17.93
N HIS A 472 -23.16 -3.04 18.55
CA HIS A 472 -24.27 -2.29 19.12
C HIS A 472 -24.21 -0.84 18.62
N ARG A 473 -25.28 -0.37 17.98
CA ARG A 473 -25.38 0.97 17.41
C ARG A 473 -26.62 1.68 17.92
N THR A 474 -26.48 2.97 18.25
CA THR A 474 -27.61 3.84 18.56
C THR A 474 -27.43 5.18 17.89
N SER A 475 -28.52 5.74 17.34
CA SER A 475 -28.55 7.13 16.89
C SER A 475 -29.72 7.87 17.51
N GLN A 476 -29.53 9.16 17.70
CA GLN A 476 -30.57 10.09 18.22
C GLN A 476 -30.50 11.37 17.41
N ALA A 477 -31.67 11.89 17.01
CA ALA A 477 -31.78 13.21 16.44
C ALA A 477 -32.82 14.02 17.24
N GLN A 478 -32.49 15.25 17.59
CA GLN A 478 -33.32 16.15 18.38
C GLN A 478 -33.89 15.50 19.65
N GLY A 479 -33.10 14.64 20.29
CA GLY A 479 -33.49 13.90 21.49
C GLY A 479 -34.33 12.65 21.24
N THR A 480 -34.79 12.41 20.04
CA THR A 480 -35.55 11.21 19.66
C THR A 480 -34.59 10.11 19.17
N ARG A 481 -34.78 8.91 19.69
CA ARG A 481 -34.01 7.74 19.26
C ARG A 481 -34.48 7.26 17.87
N LEU A 482 -33.60 7.33 16.88
CA LEU A 482 -33.88 6.91 15.48
C LEU A 482 -33.53 5.45 15.25
N LEU A 483 -32.37 5.02 15.77
CA LEU A 483 -31.83 3.67 15.53
C LEU A 483 -31.39 3.03 16.84
N SER A 484 -31.68 1.75 16.98
CA SER A 484 -31.04 0.85 17.93
C SER A 484 -30.92 -0.52 17.28
N ASP A 485 -29.68 -0.91 16.97
CA ASP A 485 -29.38 -2.13 16.27
C ASP A 485 -28.30 -2.93 17.01
N GLN A 486 -28.48 -4.25 17.05
CA GLN A 486 -27.53 -5.18 17.63
C GLN A 486 -27.35 -6.36 16.68
N ALA A 487 -26.11 -6.78 16.49
CA ALA A 487 -25.83 -7.90 15.60
C ALA A 487 -24.60 -8.69 16.04
N VAL A 488 -24.71 -10.01 15.92
CA VAL A 488 -23.59 -10.95 16.07
C VAL A 488 -23.20 -11.48 14.71
N ARG A 489 -21.91 -11.51 14.40
CA ARG A 489 -21.40 -11.92 13.11
C ARG A 489 -20.15 -12.77 13.24
N TRP A 490 -20.11 -13.84 12.41
CA TRP A 490 -18.99 -14.74 12.29
C TRP A 490 -18.20 -14.46 11.01
N GLN A 491 -16.90 -14.36 11.14
CA GLN A 491 -15.99 -14.11 10.01
C GLN A 491 -14.93 -15.22 9.97
N PRO A 492 -15.23 -16.34 9.29
CA PRO A 492 -14.21 -17.36 9.03
C PRO A 492 -13.22 -16.89 7.98
N TYR A 493 -11.99 -17.35 8.12
CA TYR A 493 -10.91 -17.11 7.16
C TYR A 493 -9.95 -18.29 7.13
N LEU A 494 -9.37 -18.52 5.96
CA LEU A 494 -8.36 -19.55 5.74
C LEU A 494 -7.41 -19.10 4.64
N ASN A 495 -6.12 -19.27 4.86
CA ASN A 495 -5.10 -19.12 3.84
C ASN A 495 -4.23 -20.36 3.85
N VAL A 496 -4.02 -20.97 2.69
CA VAL A 496 -3.15 -22.12 2.49
C VAL A 496 -2.23 -21.80 1.34
N ALA A 497 -0.93 -21.77 1.60
CA ALA A 497 0.09 -21.53 0.60
C ALA A 497 1.06 -22.71 0.53
N TYR A 498 1.40 -23.12 -0.68
CA TYR A 498 2.26 -24.26 -0.95
C TYR A 498 3.33 -23.91 -2.00
N ASP A 499 4.58 -24.17 -1.69
CA ASP A 499 5.69 -24.08 -2.62
C ASP A 499 5.73 -25.35 -3.48
N ILE A 500 5.08 -25.31 -4.67
CA ILE A 500 4.99 -26.45 -5.59
C ILE A 500 6.39 -26.88 -6.07
N ALA A 501 7.26 -25.90 -6.31
CA ALA A 501 8.66 -26.05 -6.69
C ALA A 501 9.45 -24.83 -6.19
N ARG A 502 10.77 -24.86 -6.31
CA ARG A 502 11.71 -23.82 -5.82
C ARG A 502 11.30 -22.37 -6.18
N ASN A 503 10.72 -22.19 -7.36
CA ASN A 503 10.32 -20.87 -7.88
C ASN A 503 8.80 -20.71 -8.07
N HIS A 504 8.00 -21.68 -7.66
CA HIS A 504 6.57 -21.73 -7.91
C HIS A 504 5.79 -21.84 -6.60
N ARG A 505 4.97 -20.84 -6.31
CA ARG A 505 4.12 -20.84 -5.13
C ARG A 505 2.67 -20.65 -5.52
N LEU A 506 1.80 -21.43 -4.93
CA LEU A 506 0.35 -21.33 -5.03
C LEU A 506 -0.22 -21.01 -3.65
N ALA A 507 -1.17 -20.08 -3.57
CA ALA A 507 -1.88 -19.78 -2.34
C ALA A 507 -3.38 -19.66 -2.60
N LEU A 508 -4.17 -20.31 -1.75
CA LEU A 508 -5.62 -20.22 -1.72
C LEU A 508 -6.03 -19.45 -0.47
N SER A 509 -6.82 -18.38 -0.64
CA SER A 509 -7.34 -17.55 0.45
C SER A 509 -8.86 -17.56 0.43
N LEU A 510 -9.47 -17.85 1.56
CA LEU A 510 -10.91 -17.73 1.80
C LEU A 510 -11.10 -16.76 2.96
N GLN A 511 -11.89 -15.69 2.74
CA GLN A 511 -12.11 -14.66 3.73
C GLN A 511 -13.54 -14.14 3.70
N THR A 512 -14.04 -13.84 4.88
CA THR A 512 -15.31 -13.15 5.05
C THR A 512 -15.05 -11.77 5.62
N TYR A 513 -15.46 -10.74 4.91
CA TYR A 513 -15.38 -9.34 5.34
C TYR A 513 -16.77 -8.84 5.72
N TYR A 514 -16.76 -7.92 6.67
CA TYR A 514 -17.91 -7.21 7.13
C TYR A 514 -17.67 -5.72 7.02
N GLN A 515 -18.48 -5.03 6.22
CA GLN A 515 -18.36 -3.60 6.02
C GLN A 515 -19.55 -2.87 6.67
N ARG A 516 -19.26 -1.98 7.59
CA ARG A 516 -20.23 -1.10 8.21
C ARG A 516 -20.43 0.16 7.37
N PRO A 517 -21.64 0.75 7.35
CA PRO A 517 -21.83 2.06 6.76
C PRO A 517 -20.90 3.10 7.42
N ALA A 518 -20.43 4.07 6.64
CA ALA A 518 -19.71 5.19 7.21
C ALA A 518 -20.67 6.04 8.06
N LEU A 519 -20.14 6.64 9.14
CA LEU A 519 -20.97 7.44 10.06
C LEU A 519 -21.76 8.54 9.34
N ARG A 520 -21.12 9.24 8.42
CA ARG A 520 -21.75 10.29 7.62
C ARG A 520 -22.91 9.80 6.76
N ASP A 521 -22.82 8.55 6.26
CA ASP A 521 -23.86 7.94 5.42
C ASP A 521 -25.12 7.58 6.22
N LEU A 522 -25.00 7.47 7.55
CA LEU A 522 -26.10 7.18 8.47
C LEU A 522 -26.82 8.44 8.98
N MET A 523 -26.22 9.62 8.80
CA MET A 523 -26.75 10.86 9.34
C MET A 523 -27.80 11.45 8.40
N PRO A 524 -29.07 11.60 8.81
CA PRO A 524 -30.18 12.02 7.95
C PRO A 524 -30.20 13.54 7.66
N TYR A 525 -29.09 14.23 7.77
CA TYR A 525 -29.00 15.62 7.38
C TYR A 525 -28.46 15.83 5.97
N ALA A 526 -28.97 16.86 5.30
CA ALA A 526 -28.52 17.23 3.98
C ALA A 526 -27.30 18.16 4.01
N SER A 527 -26.31 17.86 3.19
CA SER A 527 -25.19 18.77 2.88
C SER A 527 -25.16 19.08 1.39
N TYR A 528 -24.95 20.35 1.03
CA TYR A 528 -24.86 20.76 -0.37
C TYR A 528 -23.45 20.49 -0.92
N ALA A 529 -23.38 19.78 -2.04
CA ALA A 529 -22.12 19.37 -2.67
C ALA A 529 -21.92 20.03 -4.05
N GLY A 530 -22.16 21.34 -4.12
CA GLY A 530 -21.92 22.15 -5.32
C GLY A 530 -23.08 22.22 -6.33
N PHE A 531 -23.77 21.13 -6.62
CA PHE A 531 -24.93 21.07 -7.52
C PHE A 531 -25.95 20.02 -7.12
N LEU A 532 -25.58 19.12 -6.22
CA LEU A 532 -26.44 18.10 -5.64
C LEU A 532 -26.37 18.17 -4.12
N TYR A 533 -27.43 17.75 -3.48
CA TYR A 533 -27.43 17.48 -2.06
C TYR A 533 -26.80 16.09 -1.81
N ARG A 534 -26.20 15.92 -0.66
CA ARG A 534 -25.84 14.61 -0.12
C ARG A 534 -26.62 14.40 1.17
N VAL A 535 -27.39 13.32 1.22
CA VAL A 535 -28.25 12.99 2.37
C VAL A 535 -27.87 11.62 2.88
N GLY A 536 -27.71 11.45 4.18
CA GLY A 536 -27.47 10.16 4.79
C GLY A 536 -28.76 9.33 4.88
N ASN A 537 -28.59 8.03 5.08
CA ASN A 537 -29.66 7.05 5.24
C ASN A 537 -29.42 6.23 6.51
N ASP A 538 -30.21 6.47 7.54
CA ASP A 538 -30.14 5.80 8.84
C ASP A 538 -30.54 4.31 8.79
N ARG A 539 -31.22 3.89 7.71
CA ARG A 539 -31.64 2.49 7.46
C ARG A 539 -30.57 1.62 6.84
N LEU A 540 -29.39 2.18 6.53
CA LEU A 540 -28.30 1.40 5.93
C LEU A 540 -27.90 0.23 6.82
N GLN A 541 -27.84 -0.92 6.16
CA GLN A 541 -27.37 -2.17 6.74
C GLN A 541 -25.90 -2.41 6.37
N SER A 542 -25.20 -3.11 7.24
CA SER A 542 -23.85 -3.54 6.93
C SER A 542 -23.82 -4.62 5.87
N SER A 543 -22.83 -4.57 4.98
CA SER A 543 -22.63 -5.61 3.98
C SER A 543 -21.76 -6.75 4.50
N MET A 544 -21.93 -7.95 3.91
CA MET A 544 -21.10 -9.12 4.16
C MET A 544 -20.52 -9.62 2.85
N ARG A 545 -19.20 -9.68 2.75
CA ARG A 545 -18.48 -10.09 1.55
C ARG A 545 -17.70 -11.38 1.81
N HIS A 546 -17.93 -12.38 0.97
CA HIS A 546 -17.16 -13.62 0.94
C HIS A 546 -16.23 -13.60 -0.26
N ASN A 547 -14.95 -13.75 -0.03
CA ASN A 547 -13.90 -13.76 -1.05
C ASN A 547 -13.21 -15.12 -1.09
N LEU A 548 -13.00 -15.62 -2.31
CA LEU A 548 -12.13 -16.75 -2.62
C LEU A 548 -11.07 -16.28 -3.61
N ALA A 549 -9.80 -16.31 -3.22
CA ALA A 549 -8.70 -15.88 -4.06
C ALA A 549 -7.68 -17.00 -4.26
N LEU A 550 -7.31 -17.25 -5.51
CA LEU A 550 -6.22 -18.13 -5.91
C LEU A 550 -5.07 -17.27 -6.41
N ASN A 551 -3.92 -17.37 -5.78
CA ASN A 551 -2.71 -16.63 -6.09
C ASN A 551 -1.61 -17.57 -6.54
N TYR A 552 -1.06 -17.34 -7.71
CA TYR A 552 0.14 -18.01 -8.19
C TYR A 552 1.27 -17.01 -8.33
N SER A 553 2.47 -17.37 -7.88
CA SER A 553 3.67 -16.55 -8.08
C SER A 553 4.82 -17.38 -8.64
N TYR A 554 5.54 -16.80 -9.60
CA TYR A 554 6.71 -17.37 -10.25
C TYR A 554 7.96 -16.53 -9.96
N ARG A 555 9.06 -17.19 -9.55
CA ARG A 555 10.36 -16.56 -9.19
C ARG A 555 10.20 -15.41 -8.18
N ARG A 556 9.15 -15.44 -7.36
CA ARG A 556 8.81 -14.39 -6.38
C ARG A 556 8.66 -12.99 -7.01
N ALA A 557 8.36 -12.91 -8.28
CA ALA A 557 8.25 -11.65 -9.04
C ALA A 557 6.98 -11.58 -9.89
N ALA A 558 6.77 -12.53 -10.80
CA ALA A 558 5.54 -12.59 -11.58
C ALA A 558 4.39 -13.17 -10.75
N MET A 559 3.20 -12.62 -10.92
CA MET A 559 2.00 -13.04 -10.19
C MET A 559 0.78 -13.17 -11.09
N LEU A 560 -0.08 -14.11 -10.75
CA LEU A 560 -1.43 -14.23 -11.26
C LEU A 560 -2.37 -14.42 -10.07
N GLU A 561 -3.41 -13.59 -9.98
CA GLU A 561 -4.46 -13.70 -8.96
C GLU A 561 -5.81 -13.84 -9.63
N ILE A 562 -6.62 -14.79 -9.18
CA ILE A 562 -8.02 -14.97 -9.55
C ILE A 562 -8.83 -14.79 -8.27
N ASN A 563 -9.71 -13.80 -8.23
CA ASN A 563 -10.53 -13.47 -7.07
C ASN A 563 -12.02 -13.56 -7.44
N LEU A 564 -12.74 -14.40 -6.72
CA LEU A 564 -14.20 -14.54 -6.76
C LEU A 564 -14.78 -13.92 -5.50
N SER A 565 -15.78 -13.06 -5.66
CA SER A 565 -16.43 -12.41 -4.54
C SER A 565 -17.93 -12.44 -4.65
N ASN A 566 -18.60 -12.63 -3.52
CA ASN A 566 -20.04 -12.48 -3.36
C ASN A 566 -20.30 -11.59 -2.15
N GLU A 567 -20.84 -10.42 -2.38
CA GLU A 567 -21.20 -9.45 -1.35
C GLU A 567 -22.74 -9.41 -1.22
N GLN A 568 -23.21 -9.64 -0.01
CA GLN A 568 -24.61 -9.52 0.37
C GLN A 568 -24.83 -8.11 0.92
N ARG A 569 -25.94 -7.49 0.53
CA ARG A 569 -26.32 -6.13 0.93
C ARG A 569 -25.22 -5.10 0.67
N PRO A 570 -24.60 -5.07 -0.54
CA PRO A 570 -23.58 -4.07 -0.84
C PRO A 570 -24.17 -2.66 -0.68
N ILE A 571 -23.36 -1.76 -0.11
CA ILE A 571 -23.73 -0.36 0.07
C ILE A 571 -23.35 0.38 -1.21
N VAL A 572 -24.30 0.94 -1.92
CA VAL A 572 -24.09 1.64 -3.19
C VAL A 572 -24.69 3.04 -3.14
N GLU A 573 -24.10 3.98 -3.89
CA GLU A 573 -24.66 5.31 -4.07
C GLU A 573 -25.78 5.27 -5.10
N TYR A 574 -26.83 6.07 -4.89
CA TYR A 574 -27.91 6.29 -5.86
C TYR A 574 -28.42 7.73 -5.75
N LEU A 575 -29.16 8.17 -6.78
CA LEU A 575 -29.83 9.46 -6.81
C LEU A 575 -31.28 9.32 -6.36
N THR A 576 -31.74 10.28 -5.56
CA THR A 576 -33.14 10.40 -5.13
C THR A 576 -33.62 11.84 -5.26
N PRO A 577 -34.91 12.10 -5.58
CA PRO A 577 -35.47 13.43 -5.52
C PRO A 577 -35.38 14.00 -4.09
N TYR A 578 -34.99 15.26 -3.96
CA TYR A 578 -34.85 15.94 -2.70
C TYR A 578 -35.15 17.44 -2.81
N GLN A 579 -36.20 17.92 -2.15
CA GLN A 579 -36.59 19.36 -2.10
C GLN A 579 -36.59 20.07 -3.46
N GLY A 580 -37.16 19.44 -4.49
CA GLY A 580 -37.23 20.02 -5.86
C GLY A 580 -35.92 19.92 -6.66
N ALA A 581 -34.91 19.30 -6.09
CA ALA A 581 -33.62 18.98 -6.74
C ALA A 581 -33.32 17.48 -6.63
N TYR A 582 -32.06 17.09 -6.73
CA TYR A 582 -31.59 15.73 -6.52
C TYR A 582 -30.58 15.66 -5.38
N ALA A 583 -30.61 14.54 -4.67
CA ALA A 583 -29.60 14.20 -3.68
C ALA A 583 -28.93 12.86 -4.03
N ILE A 584 -27.63 12.78 -3.76
CA ILE A 584 -26.89 11.52 -3.69
C ILE A 584 -27.08 10.95 -2.27
N THR A 585 -27.53 9.73 -2.19
CA THR A 585 -27.63 8.97 -0.94
C THR A 585 -27.10 7.56 -1.13
N LYS A 586 -27.10 6.75 -0.07
CA LYS A 586 -26.69 5.34 -0.15
C LYS A 586 -27.82 4.41 0.23
N GLY A 587 -27.81 3.24 -0.41
CA GLY A 587 -28.75 2.15 -0.13
C GLY A 587 -28.06 0.80 -0.21
N ASN A 588 -28.77 -0.25 0.18
CA ASN A 588 -28.30 -1.61 0.04
C ASN A 588 -28.95 -2.29 -1.14
N LEU A 589 -28.17 -2.88 -2.06
CA LEU A 589 -28.67 -3.86 -3.03
C LEU A 589 -28.79 -5.24 -2.39
N ASP A 590 -29.37 -6.22 -3.11
CA ASP A 590 -29.44 -7.60 -2.62
C ASP A 590 -28.05 -8.24 -2.62
N TYR A 591 -27.35 -8.17 -3.76
CA TYR A 591 -26.00 -8.68 -3.88
C TYR A 591 -25.16 -7.96 -4.95
N SER A 592 -23.83 -8.07 -4.77
CA SER A 592 -22.81 -7.79 -5.79
C SER A 592 -21.87 -8.97 -5.90
N ARG A 593 -21.68 -9.49 -7.12
CA ARG A 593 -20.77 -10.59 -7.41
C ARG A 593 -19.71 -10.13 -8.39
N TYR A 594 -18.46 -10.48 -8.14
CA TYR A 594 -17.43 -10.20 -9.12
C TYR A 594 -16.41 -11.34 -9.27
N LEU A 595 -15.88 -11.42 -10.48
CA LEU A 595 -14.66 -12.15 -10.82
C LEU A 595 -13.60 -11.13 -11.21
N ARG A 596 -12.44 -11.20 -10.60
CA ARG A 596 -11.29 -10.35 -10.93
C ARG A 596 -10.08 -11.22 -11.22
N ILE A 597 -9.38 -10.94 -12.31
CA ILE A 597 -8.13 -11.57 -12.66
C ILE A 597 -7.07 -10.48 -12.73
N VAL A 598 -5.99 -10.61 -11.98
CA VAL A 598 -4.84 -9.69 -11.97
C VAL A 598 -3.60 -10.48 -12.34
N ALA A 599 -2.88 -10.00 -13.34
CA ALA A 599 -1.58 -10.55 -13.73
C ALA A 599 -0.54 -9.43 -13.77
N GLY A 600 0.67 -9.73 -13.35
CA GLY A 600 1.73 -8.73 -13.40
C GLY A 600 3.11 -9.29 -13.13
N ALA A 601 4.11 -8.60 -13.68
CA ALA A 601 5.50 -8.94 -13.47
C ALA A 601 6.42 -7.71 -13.61
N PRO A 602 7.46 -7.59 -12.78
CA PRO A 602 8.64 -6.80 -13.08
C PRO A 602 9.55 -7.60 -14.00
N ILE A 603 9.98 -7.00 -15.10
CA ILE A 603 10.89 -7.57 -16.08
C ILE A 603 12.18 -6.75 -16.03
N PRO A 604 13.30 -7.30 -15.52
CA PRO A 604 14.59 -6.63 -15.59
C PRO A 604 15.07 -6.66 -17.04
N ILE A 605 15.17 -5.48 -17.69
CA ILE A 605 15.68 -5.34 -19.07
C ILE A 605 17.18 -5.26 -19.03
N ILE A 606 17.73 -4.45 -18.13
CA ILE A 606 19.16 -4.30 -17.89
C ILE A 606 19.39 -4.35 -16.38
N TYR A 607 20.36 -5.15 -15.97
CA TYR A 607 20.81 -5.20 -14.59
C TYR A 607 22.32 -5.35 -14.56
N ARG A 608 23.03 -4.26 -14.23
CA ARG A 608 24.49 -4.22 -14.16
C ARG A 608 24.96 -3.74 -12.78
N ASP A 609 26.06 -4.25 -12.31
CA ASP A 609 26.62 -3.91 -10.98
C ASP A 609 27.16 -2.46 -10.90
N ASN A 610 27.43 -1.83 -12.04
CA ASN A 610 27.87 -0.43 -12.11
C ASN A 610 26.77 0.60 -11.79
N GLY A 611 25.58 0.14 -11.36
CA GLY A 611 24.44 0.99 -11.03
C GLY A 611 23.48 1.25 -12.17
N LEU A 612 23.72 0.70 -13.38
CA LEU A 612 22.78 0.76 -14.48
C LEU A 612 21.74 -0.36 -14.32
N GLN A 613 20.49 0.01 -14.06
CA GLN A 613 19.37 -0.92 -13.94
C GLN A 613 18.16 -0.36 -14.67
N TRP A 614 17.56 -1.18 -15.52
CA TRP A 614 16.32 -0.84 -16.19
C TRP A 614 15.30 -1.95 -15.96
N ILE A 615 14.20 -1.61 -15.31
CA ILE A 615 13.14 -2.54 -14.94
C ILE A 615 11.82 -2.02 -15.54
N ALA A 616 11.19 -2.84 -16.34
CA ALA A 616 9.81 -2.63 -16.79
C ALA A 616 8.86 -3.42 -15.89
N THR A 617 7.80 -2.79 -15.40
CA THR A 617 6.79 -3.46 -14.58
C THR A 617 5.43 -3.25 -15.19
N THR A 618 4.70 -4.34 -15.45
CA THR A 618 3.36 -4.29 -16.03
C THR A 618 2.38 -5.02 -15.13
N TYR A 619 1.23 -4.40 -14.87
CA TYR A 619 0.06 -5.01 -14.23
C TYR A 619 -1.15 -4.84 -15.11
N LEU A 620 -1.86 -5.93 -15.31
CA LEU A 620 -3.11 -6.01 -16.03
C LEU A 620 -4.16 -6.57 -15.07
N ALA A 621 -5.34 -5.98 -15.04
CA ALA A 621 -6.48 -6.56 -14.34
C ALA A 621 -7.72 -6.52 -15.23
N TRP A 622 -8.47 -7.60 -15.16
CA TRP A 622 -9.81 -7.71 -15.71
C TRP A 622 -10.79 -7.94 -14.58
N HIS A 623 -11.90 -7.22 -14.62
CA HIS A 623 -12.95 -7.25 -13.62
C HIS A 623 -14.30 -7.42 -14.31
N LEU A 624 -15.04 -8.44 -13.90
CA LEU A 624 -16.43 -8.68 -14.27
C LEU A 624 -17.27 -8.56 -13.01
N GLN A 625 -18.30 -7.70 -13.01
CA GLN A 625 -19.17 -7.49 -11.86
C GLN A 625 -20.64 -7.55 -12.26
N ARG A 626 -21.45 -8.14 -11.42
CA ARG A 626 -22.91 -8.09 -11.48
C ARG A 626 -23.48 -7.60 -10.16
N ASP A 627 -24.24 -6.53 -10.24
CA ASP A 627 -24.97 -5.93 -9.12
C ASP A 627 -26.48 -6.17 -9.34
N ARG A 628 -27.18 -6.60 -8.29
CA ARG A 628 -28.61 -6.80 -8.33
C ARG A 628 -29.29 -6.41 -7.03
N GLY A 629 -30.50 -5.85 -7.13
CA GLY A 629 -31.38 -5.51 -6.02
C GLY A 629 -32.35 -4.41 -6.37
N THR A 630 -33.09 -3.96 -5.35
CA THR A 630 -34.04 -2.85 -5.49
C THR A 630 -33.63 -1.72 -4.57
N ILE A 631 -33.52 -0.50 -5.10
CA ILE A 631 -33.24 0.72 -4.33
C ILE A 631 -34.32 1.73 -4.67
N ASP A 632 -34.97 2.28 -3.63
CA ASP A 632 -35.99 3.32 -3.76
C ASP A 632 -37.10 2.95 -4.76
N GLY A 633 -37.50 1.68 -4.77
CA GLY A 633 -38.52 1.13 -5.69
C GLY A 633 -38.03 0.85 -7.11
N SER A 634 -36.79 1.18 -7.45
CA SER A 634 -36.19 0.94 -8.77
C SER A 634 -35.34 -0.33 -8.76
N GLU A 635 -35.57 -1.21 -9.75
CA GLU A 635 -34.78 -2.43 -9.93
C GLU A 635 -33.42 -2.08 -10.54
N CYS A 636 -32.36 -2.62 -9.94
CA CYS A 636 -31.00 -2.58 -10.43
C CYS A 636 -30.56 -4.00 -10.79
N ASP A 637 -30.36 -4.32 -12.05
CA ASP A 637 -29.67 -5.55 -12.50
C ASP A 637 -28.69 -5.13 -13.60
N ARG A 638 -27.42 -5.01 -13.22
CA ARG A 638 -26.37 -4.57 -14.15
C ARG A 638 -25.18 -5.49 -14.12
N THR A 639 -24.64 -5.77 -15.31
CA THR A 639 -23.39 -6.49 -15.49
C THR A 639 -22.43 -5.65 -16.30
N PHE A 640 -21.17 -5.53 -15.85
CA PHE A 640 -20.17 -4.76 -16.58
C PHE A 640 -18.79 -5.41 -16.48
N HIS A 641 -17.95 -5.07 -17.45
CA HIS A 641 -16.55 -5.46 -17.51
C HIS A 641 -15.68 -4.21 -17.37
N ALA A 642 -14.59 -4.32 -16.65
CA ALA A 642 -13.61 -3.26 -16.56
C ALA A 642 -12.18 -3.83 -16.71
N TYR A 643 -11.31 -3.03 -17.30
CA TYR A 643 -9.90 -3.34 -17.51
C TYR A 643 -9.04 -2.26 -16.87
N TYR A 644 -7.97 -2.70 -16.26
CA TYR A 644 -6.94 -1.84 -15.70
C TYR A 644 -5.59 -2.24 -16.28
N LEU A 645 -4.81 -1.24 -16.70
CA LEU A 645 -3.42 -1.40 -17.10
C LEU A 645 -2.57 -0.38 -16.34
N GLN A 646 -1.50 -0.85 -15.74
CA GLN A 646 -0.40 0.00 -15.28
C GLN A 646 0.90 -0.52 -15.87
N HIS A 647 1.64 0.36 -16.53
CA HIS A 647 2.97 0.07 -17.03
C HIS A 647 3.95 1.11 -16.50
N LYS A 648 5.03 0.65 -15.89
CA LYS A 648 6.07 1.49 -15.31
C LYS A 648 7.43 1.11 -15.87
N GLN A 649 8.20 2.11 -16.27
CA GLN A 649 9.61 2.02 -16.61
C GLN A 649 10.43 2.68 -15.50
N SER A 650 11.34 1.95 -14.89
CA SER A 650 12.25 2.47 -13.85
C SER A 650 13.69 2.29 -14.33
N LEU A 651 14.39 3.39 -14.47
CA LEU A 651 15.76 3.44 -14.96
C LEU A 651 16.67 4.07 -13.91
N ASN A 652 17.57 3.28 -13.36
CA ASN A 652 18.65 3.74 -12.49
C ASN A 652 19.90 3.91 -13.35
N LEU A 653 20.50 5.08 -13.33
CA LEU A 653 21.69 5.42 -14.10
C LEU A 653 22.90 5.57 -13.17
N PRO A 654 24.12 5.43 -13.71
CA PRO A 654 25.34 5.79 -12.98
C PRO A 654 25.29 7.19 -12.39
N ALA A 655 26.14 7.46 -11.40
CA ALA A 655 26.17 8.72 -10.68
C ALA A 655 24.85 9.08 -9.98
N GLN A 656 24.03 8.08 -9.60
CA GLN A 656 22.81 8.21 -8.79
C GLN A 656 21.73 9.12 -9.41
N TRP A 657 21.52 8.99 -10.71
CA TRP A 657 20.36 9.48 -11.42
C TRP A 657 19.28 8.41 -11.50
N TYR A 658 18.04 8.79 -11.32
CA TYR A 658 16.88 7.89 -11.34
C TYR A 658 15.78 8.50 -12.18
N PHE A 659 15.22 7.72 -13.08
CA PHE A 659 14.13 8.11 -13.96
C PHE A 659 13.01 7.08 -13.86
N ASP A 660 11.77 7.54 -13.68
CA ASP A 660 10.57 6.72 -13.72
C ASP A 660 9.56 7.32 -14.69
N ALA A 661 8.95 6.47 -15.52
CA ALA A 661 7.81 6.79 -16.36
C ALA A 661 6.71 5.76 -16.11
N GLN A 662 5.48 6.22 -15.88
CA GLN A 662 4.33 5.35 -15.62
C GLN A 662 3.14 5.77 -16.46
N VAL A 663 2.50 4.80 -17.11
CA VAL A 663 1.21 4.93 -17.77
C VAL A 663 0.18 4.16 -16.96
N THR A 664 -0.98 4.77 -16.72
CA THR A 664 -2.13 4.12 -16.10
C THR A 664 -3.34 4.29 -16.99
N TYR A 665 -4.12 3.22 -17.16
CA TYR A 665 -5.34 3.20 -17.96
C TYR A 665 -6.45 2.45 -17.21
N TYR A 666 -7.65 3.02 -17.25
CA TYR A 666 -8.90 2.38 -16.87
C TYR A 666 -9.85 2.36 -18.06
N SER A 667 -10.49 1.23 -18.31
CA SER A 667 -11.61 1.17 -19.25
C SER A 667 -12.86 1.82 -18.62
N PRO A 668 -13.94 2.01 -19.40
CA PRO A 668 -15.23 2.39 -18.82
C PRO A 668 -15.64 1.44 -17.69
N LEU A 669 -16.19 2.00 -16.62
CA LEU A 669 -16.63 1.23 -15.44
C LEU A 669 -17.79 1.94 -14.73
N PHE A 670 -18.47 1.19 -13.83
CA PHE A 670 -19.45 1.74 -12.92
C PHE A 670 -18.85 1.92 -11.52
N VAL A 671 -19.07 3.11 -10.93
CA VAL A 671 -18.75 3.39 -9.53
C VAL A 671 -19.98 4.03 -8.89
N GLY A 672 -20.74 3.25 -8.13
CA GLY A 672 -22.05 3.72 -7.63
C GLY A 672 -22.99 4.10 -8.78
N VAL A 673 -23.46 5.35 -8.81
CA VAL A 673 -24.30 5.91 -9.88
C VAL A 673 -23.53 6.42 -11.08
N TYR A 674 -22.20 6.46 -11.01
CA TYR A 674 -21.36 7.00 -12.07
C TYR A 674 -20.97 5.90 -13.05
N LYS A 675 -21.37 6.04 -14.32
CA LYS A 675 -20.86 5.26 -15.44
C LYS A 675 -19.78 6.10 -16.11
N THR A 676 -18.50 5.75 -15.87
CA THR A 676 -17.37 6.53 -16.37
C THR A 676 -16.92 6.05 -17.74
N GLU A 677 -16.42 6.97 -18.56
CA GLU A 677 -15.64 6.66 -19.75
C GLU A 677 -14.23 6.18 -19.37
N SER A 678 -13.46 5.76 -20.39
CA SER A 678 -12.07 5.37 -20.18
C SER A 678 -11.21 6.56 -19.70
N GLN A 679 -10.31 6.30 -18.78
CA GLN A 679 -9.36 7.27 -18.26
C GLN A 679 -7.93 6.75 -18.40
N TRP A 680 -6.99 7.65 -18.67
CA TRP A 680 -5.57 7.32 -18.68
C TRP A 680 -4.72 8.55 -18.37
N TRP A 681 -3.52 8.33 -17.87
CA TRP A 681 -2.56 9.40 -17.62
C TRP A 681 -1.13 8.88 -17.61
N ILE A 682 -0.19 9.81 -17.79
CA ILE A 682 1.25 9.55 -17.78
C ILE A 682 1.90 10.36 -16.66
N ASN A 683 2.66 9.69 -15.82
CA ASN A 683 3.48 10.29 -14.79
C ASN A 683 4.95 10.13 -15.15
N LEU A 684 5.74 11.18 -14.95
CA LEU A 684 7.19 11.17 -15.12
C LEU A 684 7.87 11.65 -13.85
N SER A 685 9.01 11.09 -13.52
CA SER A 685 9.88 11.64 -12.49
C SER A 685 11.35 11.44 -12.81
N ILE A 686 12.15 12.42 -12.43
CA ILE A 686 13.59 12.35 -12.43
C ILE A 686 14.12 12.75 -11.07
N SER A 687 15.09 12.05 -10.55
CA SER A 687 15.74 12.44 -9.31
C SER A 687 17.24 12.19 -9.34
N LYS A 688 17.94 12.99 -8.54
CA LYS A 688 19.39 12.96 -8.37
C LYS A 688 19.72 12.96 -6.90
N ARG A 689 20.63 12.09 -6.49
CA ARG A 689 21.20 12.12 -5.15
C ARG A 689 22.62 12.65 -5.19
N ILE A 690 22.93 13.54 -4.26
CA ILE A 690 24.27 14.13 -4.07
C ILE A 690 24.57 14.07 -2.56
N ALA A 691 25.45 13.20 -2.15
CA ALA A 691 25.74 12.93 -0.72
C ALA A 691 24.45 12.61 0.07
N SER A 692 24.10 13.42 1.06
CA SER A 692 22.89 13.28 1.89
C SER A 692 21.65 13.95 1.31
N TRP A 693 21.80 14.68 0.20
CA TRP A 693 20.70 15.41 -0.44
C TRP A 693 20.11 14.62 -1.59
N LYS A 694 18.79 14.66 -1.71
CA LYS A 694 18.03 14.16 -2.86
C LYS A 694 17.21 15.29 -3.45
N PHE A 695 17.33 15.49 -4.75
CA PHE A 695 16.55 16.42 -5.55
C PHE A 695 15.63 15.60 -6.46
N SER A 696 14.37 15.95 -6.54
CA SER A 696 13.41 15.27 -7.40
C SER A 696 12.56 16.29 -8.14
N LEU A 697 12.33 16.04 -9.43
CA LEU A 697 11.35 16.71 -10.26
C LEU A 697 10.37 15.66 -10.77
N SER A 698 9.09 15.85 -10.51
CA SER A 698 8.05 14.93 -10.98
C SER A 698 6.92 15.69 -11.66
N CYS A 699 6.33 15.07 -12.66
CA CYS A 699 5.15 15.56 -13.35
C CYS A 699 4.07 14.47 -13.27
N TYR A 700 2.97 14.78 -12.62
CA TYR A 700 1.77 13.95 -12.60
C TYR A 700 0.87 14.36 -13.74
N ASP A 701 0.31 13.38 -14.50
CA ASP A 701 -0.57 13.58 -15.64
C ASP A 701 -0.04 14.61 -16.67
N LEU A 702 1.12 14.31 -17.22
CA LEU A 702 1.86 15.18 -18.15
C LEU A 702 0.99 15.75 -19.28
N LEU A 703 0.01 14.99 -19.76
CA LEU A 703 -0.81 15.35 -20.94
C LEU A 703 -2.19 15.90 -20.57
N ASN A 704 -2.49 16.14 -19.28
CA ASN A 704 -3.81 16.55 -18.80
C ASN A 704 -4.94 15.64 -19.31
N SER A 705 -4.69 14.35 -19.28
CA SER A 705 -5.62 13.33 -19.80
C SER A 705 -6.47 12.68 -18.70
N ASN A 706 -6.12 12.88 -17.42
CA ASN A 706 -6.88 12.40 -16.28
C ASN A 706 -8.13 13.27 -16.02
N VAL A 707 -9.08 13.16 -16.92
CA VAL A 707 -10.39 13.85 -16.85
C VAL A 707 -11.46 12.78 -16.78
N ALA A 708 -12.27 12.77 -15.71
CA ALA A 708 -13.41 11.87 -15.62
C ALA A 708 -14.55 12.41 -16.47
N ARG A 709 -15.03 11.60 -17.39
CA ARG A 709 -16.23 11.82 -18.17
C ARG A 709 -17.18 10.66 -17.97
N GLY A 710 -18.47 10.90 -18.14
CA GLY A 710 -19.45 9.84 -18.05
C GLY A 710 -20.85 10.35 -17.79
N GLU A 711 -21.68 9.44 -17.32
CA GLU A 711 -23.08 9.64 -17.04
C GLU A 711 -23.38 9.34 -15.57
N ILE A 712 -24.20 10.16 -14.93
CA ILE A 712 -24.84 9.82 -13.66
C ILE A 712 -26.15 9.13 -14.01
N VAL A 713 -26.24 7.83 -13.69
CA VAL A 713 -27.38 6.98 -14.03
C VAL A 713 -28.34 6.81 -12.84
N GLY A 714 -29.56 6.37 -13.09
CA GLY A 714 -30.58 6.15 -12.05
C GLY A 714 -31.69 7.21 -12.05
N LEU A 715 -31.72 8.05 -13.07
CA LEU A 715 -32.78 9.02 -13.34
C LEU A 715 -33.51 8.66 -14.64
N SER A 716 -34.68 9.27 -14.87
CA SER A 716 -35.43 9.16 -16.15
C SER A 716 -34.60 9.61 -17.35
N GLN A 717 -33.71 10.58 -17.16
CA GLN A 717 -32.68 10.98 -18.12
C GLN A 717 -31.31 11.00 -17.42
N PRO A 718 -30.27 10.36 -18.01
CA PRO A 718 -28.91 10.42 -17.48
C PRO A 718 -28.40 11.85 -17.48
N ILE A 719 -27.56 12.18 -16.52
CA ILE A 719 -26.87 13.47 -16.43
C ILE A 719 -25.43 13.24 -16.86
N ASP A 720 -25.03 13.80 -18.00
CA ASP A 720 -23.62 13.77 -18.39
C ASP A 720 -22.81 14.66 -17.48
N PHE A 721 -21.61 14.20 -17.16
CA PHE A 721 -20.65 14.97 -16.38
C PHE A 721 -19.23 14.95 -16.98
N VAL A 722 -18.53 16.04 -16.78
CA VAL A 722 -17.08 16.15 -17.02
C VAL A 722 -16.45 16.73 -15.78
N GLN A 723 -15.66 15.94 -15.09
CA GLN A 723 -14.86 16.39 -13.97
C GLN A 723 -13.39 16.49 -14.36
N ASN A 724 -12.84 17.68 -14.29
CA ASN A 724 -11.44 17.96 -14.57
C ASN A 724 -10.76 18.44 -13.28
N TRP A 725 -9.77 17.70 -12.83
CA TRP A 725 -8.95 18.06 -11.66
C TRP A 725 -7.79 18.98 -12.04
N TYR A 726 -7.67 19.39 -13.32
CA TYR A 726 -6.53 20.12 -13.87
C TYR A 726 -5.21 19.49 -13.43
N SER A 727 -5.11 18.18 -13.64
CA SER A 727 -4.12 17.30 -13.02
C SER A 727 -2.67 17.53 -13.42
N PRO A 728 -2.25 18.20 -14.52
CA PRO A 728 -0.83 18.46 -14.73
C PRO A 728 -0.24 19.17 -13.51
N LYS A 729 0.53 18.42 -12.74
CA LYS A 729 1.17 18.91 -11.52
C LYS A 729 2.66 18.64 -11.59
N VAL A 730 3.43 19.71 -11.71
CA VAL A 730 4.90 19.63 -11.61
C VAL A 730 5.30 19.89 -10.17
N THR A 731 6.07 18.98 -9.60
CA THR A 731 6.55 19.07 -8.21
C THR A 731 8.07 18.99 -8.20
N PHE A 732 8.70 19.99 -7.61
CA PHE A 732 10.09 19.94 -7.22
C PHE A 732 10.18 19.66 -5.73
N SER A 733 11.02 18.70 -5.34
CA SER A 733 11.28 18.40 -3.94
C SER A 733 12.75 18.24 -3.64
N ILE A 734 13.12 18.67 -2.45
CA ILE A 734 14.46 18.52 -1.88
C ILE A 734 14.33 17.84 -0.53
N SER A 735 15.18 16.85 -0.27
CA SER A 735 15.25 16.19 1.04
C SER A 735 16.70 15.95 1.45
N CYS A 736 16.92 15.92 2.76
CA CYS A 736 18.23 15.68 3.34
C CYS A 736 18.09 14.85 4.61
N THR A 737 18.94 13.83 4.75
CA THR A 737 19.09 13.06 5.98
C THR A 737 20.44 13.40 6.62
N LEU A 738 20.39 14.00 7.80
CA LEU A 738 21.55 14.43 8.57
C LEU A 738 21.78 13.47 9.76
N GLY A 739 23.02 13.35 10.21
CA GLY A 739 23.41 12.52 11.34
C GLY A 739 24.20 11.27 10.95
N ASN A 740 24.46 10.38 11.89
CA ASN A 740 25.33 9.23 11.70
C ASN A 740 24.75 8.22 10.70
N GLN A 741 25.29 8.21 9.48
CA GLN A 741 24.85 7.33 8.38
C GLN A 741 25.58 5.97 8.35
N ARG A 742 26.59 5.74 9.20
CA ARG A 742 27.34 4.48 9.23
C ARG A 742 26.57 3.44 10.06
N LEU A 743 26.16 2.38 9.40
CA LEU A 743 25.63 1.17 10.04
C LEU A 743 26.77 0.48 10.79
N LYS A 744 26.81 0.54 12.12
CA LYS A 744 27.42 -0.55 12.88
C LYS A 744 26.41 -1.69 12.92
N SER A 745 26.67 -2.74 12.17
CA SER A 745 25.96 -4.01 12.33
C SER A 745 26.33 -4.56 13.71
N SER A 746 25.46 -4.43 14.69
CA SER A 746 25.59 -5.26 15.86
C SER A 746 25.16 -6.67 15.47
N ASN A 747 26.06 -7.62 15.56
CA ASN A 747 25.82 -9.06 15.45
C ASN A 747 24.90 -9.54 16.61
N ARG A 748 23.62 -9.20 16.56
CA ARG A 748 22.57 -9.95 17.22
C ARG A 748 21.76 -10.63 16.15
N GLN A 749 21.96 -11.92 16.01
CA GLN A 749 21.00 -12.82 15.42
C GLN A 749 19.69 -12.70 16.20
N THR A 750 18.89 -11.71 15.85
CA THR A 750 17.48 -11.73 16.20
C THR A 750 16.89 -12.89 15.41
N VAL A 751 16.43 -13.88 16.12
CA VAL A 751 15.73 -15.04 15.57
C VAL A 751 14.57 -14.53 14.70
N ASN A 752 14.79 -14.49 13.40
CA ASN A 752 13.88 -13.93 12.38
C ASN A 752 12.54 -14.68 12.25
N SER A 753 12.30 -15.70 13.07
CA SER A 753 11.05 -16.46 13.10
C SER A 753 9.95 -15.77 13.92
N GLU A 754 10.28 -14.87 14.85
CA GLU A 754 9.30 -14.27 15.76
C GLU A 754 8.62 -13.01 15.21
N SER A 755 9.29 -12.24 14.37
CA SER A 755 8.67 -11.08 13.69
C SER A 755 7.55 -11.47 12.73
N ARG A 756 7.40 -12.74 12.36
CA ARG A 756 6.32 -13.26 11.53
C ARG A 756 5.04 -13.55 12.29
N LEU A 757 5.08 -13.49 13.61
CA LEU A 757 3.98 -13.91 14.49
C LEU A 757 3.22 -12.74 15.08
N THR A 758 3.64 -11.55 14.75
CA THR A 758 3.11 -10.37 15.39
C THR A 758 2.45 -9.51 14.35
N ASP A 759 1.15 -9.36 14.42
CA ASP A 759 0.49 -8.15 13.97
C ASP A 759 -1.02 -8.22 14.04
N SER A 760 -1.59 -7.14 14.44
CA SER A 760 -3.01 -6.87 14.38
C SER A 760 -3.22 -5.35 14.42
N ALA A 761 -4.15 -4.88 13.91
CA ALA A 761 -5.55 -4.74 13.66
C ALA A 761 -6.01 -3.27 13.62
N ASN A 762 -7.09 -3.01 13.23
CA ASN A 762 -7.67 -2.07 12.37
C ASN A 762 -8.98 -1.43 12.65
N GLU A 763 -9.25 -0.34 12.11
CA GLU A 763 -10.42 0.08 11.33
C GLU A 763 -10.24 1.51 10.87
N GLY A 764 -10.32 1.73 9.58
CA GLY A 764 -10.23 3.04 8.96
C GLY A 764 -11.53 3.38 8.24
N LEU A 765 -11.94 4.63 8.33
CA LEU A 765 -12.97 5.20 7.47
C LEU A 765 -12.42 5.22 6.03
N SER A 766 -12.91 4.34 5.17
CA SER A 766 -12.63 4.43 3.75
C SER A 766 -13.63 5.37 3.11
N PHE A 767 -13.15 6.48 2.57
CA PHE A 767 -13.93 7.21 1.59
C PHE A 767 -13.77 6.46 0.26
N SER A 768 -14.87 5.83 -0.19
CA SER A 768 -14.91 5.27 -1.52
C SER A 768 -14.63 6.36 -2.54
N LYS A 769 -13.70 6.09 -3.44
CA LYS A 769 -13.53 6.85 -4.66
C LYS A 769 -14.76 6.79 -5.53
N PRO A 770 -14.95 7.82 -6.39
CA PRO A 770 -15.67 7.61 -7.63
C PRO A 770 -14.89 6.64 -8.50
#